data_ae484e20d7e4afb5e30609fc0c795c9f
#
_entry.id   ae484e20d7e4afb5e30609fc0c795c9f
#
_cell.length_a   1.000
_cell.length_b   1.000
_cell.length_c   1.000
_cell.angle_alpha   90.00
_cell.angle_beta   90.00
_cell.angle_gamma   90.00
#
_symmetry.space_group_name_H-M   'P 1'
#
loop_
_entity.id
_entity.type
_entity.pdbx_description
1 polymer ?
#
loop_
_entity_poly.entity_id
_entity_poly.type
_entity_poly.pdbx_seq_one_letter_code
_entity_poly.pdbx_strand_id
1 'polypeptide(L)'
;GLNPVGALLYLLSAIGTAAFVRRFVPISRPVWAVLILLPLCLTGRALLTGRVYAPIDLHYHFDPLASMARRVGIDRIANPLPSDVAVQFLPWNAALRWSIAHRQWPLWNPFELSGNVLAAAAQAGPFHPVTLLGLLLPPQDAFGFMASMTYFLAALGMLLFLRDLELRSFPALFGAAGWALSTYVVAFTHTAHGNAVALLPLVMLGARHIALHPGIRAAALLATSLILITLCGHPETTLHVVALATVYVIISARARLGSVAASGLGAGVIALLLTAFFLLPMIDAIPQTREYLHRRSADHATSSSWRVVAHLLRNDIVPFAEGLPGEEEPQHEEEQQHRSMGTAYAGAMLFAPALLALLRARTRETWFFAGVVLFGLLAGAEAPVLSDLLARLPIFNLAINARMISFAAFGICVLAAIGLQVSLVERERLAWIYLGVAAAMTALLARIAMHSTLTPDFFRANAAREIVPLLLAFALLRAPVRRTAVAGILGLLLLQRVTEIGGFIPAVDRRAFAPPIAGFENFPRTGTAPYRIVGQGSLFAPNIAAHYGLEDVRGYQAMTFSRMAETFSLWSIPQPVWSNRVDDLTAPMLSLMNVRFALGITGSAVPPGWRLIGRYPGYQLLENGNVLPRAFVPRAVHLGASDVMAGMRACRDFGGEAWIETKGAPMDAANGAGEVSVRALGSRLMLHASMRSAGWIVVSETAWKGWRAVIGRTPIKLHFADRAFLGMYVPAGEHDIELSYLPKAVTNGAIASTATAAMLAIALLQTRRKRRAHALRPTEQ
;
A
#
# COMPACT_ATOMS: atom_id res chain seq x y z
N GLY A 1 -5.53 23.20 -19.40
CA GLY A 1 -6.96 23.40 -19.36
C GLY A 1 -7.59 22.70 -18.14
N LEU A 2 -8.84 23.02 -17.81
CA LEU A 2 -9.58 22.29 -16.75
C LEU A 2 -9.85 20.85 -17.21
N ASN A 3 -9.59 19.89 -16.34
CA ASN A 3 -9.97 18.48 -16.56
C ASN A 3 -10.72 17.97 -15.31
N PRO A 4 -12.03 18.14 -15.22
CA PRO A 4 -12.80 17.88 -14.01
C PRO A 4 -13.24 16.42 -13.84
N VAL A 5 -12.82 15.48 -14.68
CA VAL A 5 -13.35 14.10 -14.68
C VAL A 5 -13.12 13.40 -13.33
N GLY A 6 -11.92 13.52 -12.77
CA GLY A 6 -11.60 12.99 -11.43
C GLY A 6 -12.42 13.69 -10.32
N ALA A 7 -12.59 15.01 -10.41
CA ALA A 7 -13.39 15.77 -9.47
C ALA A 7 -14.88 15.38 -9.53
N LEU A 8 -15.42 15.19 -10.74
CA LEU A 8 -16.80 14.78 -10.92
C LEU A 8 -17.07 13.40 -10.29
N LEU A 9 -16.22 12.41 -10.56
CA LEU A 9 -16.37 11.08 -9.97
C LEU A 9 -16.23 11.13 -8.45
N TYR A 10 -15.30 11.95 -7.93
CA TYR A 10 -15.17 12.17 -6.49
C TYR A 10 -16.46 12.73 -5.88
N LEU A 11 -16.99 13.82 -6.44
CA LEU A 11 -18.20 14.45 -5.92
C LEU A 11 -19.40 13.51 -5.99
N LEU A 12 -19.59 12.79 -7.09
CA LEU A 12 -20.66 11.80 -7.23
C LEU A 12 -20.53 10.68 -6.19
N SER A 13 -19.32 10.16 -5.97
CA SER A 13 -19.06 9.11 -5.00
C SER A 13 -19.28 9.60 -3.55
N ALA A 14 -18.79 10.79 -3.22
CA ALA A 14 -18.95 11.38 -1.90
C ALA A 14 -20.42 11.74 -1.60
N ILE A 15 -21.14 12.33 -2.57
CA ILE A 15 -22.57 12.65 -2.43
C ILE A 15 -23.40 11.36 -2.34
N GLY A 16 -23.10 10.35 -3.16
CA GLY A 16 -23.75 9.04 -3.08
C GLY A 16 -23.56 8.38 -1.71
N THR A 17 -22.34 8.41 -1.18
CA THR A 17 -22.03 7.93 0.18
C THR A 17 -22.78 8.73 1.24
N ALA A 18 -22.81 10.05 1.12
CA ALA A 18 -23.56 10.93 2.01
C ALA A 18 -25.07 10.62 1.98
N ALA A 19 -25.65 10.46 0.80
CA ALA A 19 -27.06 10.11 0.63
C ALA A 19 -27.41 8.75 1.25
N PHE A 20 -26.49 7.78 1.16
CA PHE A 20 -26.63 6.48 1.81
C PHE A 20 -26.58 6.59 3.34
N VAL A 21 -25.53 7.24 3.89
CA VAL A 21 -25.30 7.35 5.34
C VAL A 21 -26.40 8.15 6.02
N ARG A 22 -26.94 9.20 5.38
CA ARG A 22 -28.05 10.00 5.92
C ARG A 22 -29.33 9.21 6.23
N ARG A 23 -29.49 8.02 5.66
CA ARG A 23 -30.61 7.13 5.99
C ARG A 23 -30.50 6.52 7.39
N PHE A 24 -29.31 6.52 7.97
CA PHE A 24 -29.01 5.90 9.25
C PHE A 24 -28.63 6.93 10.33
N VAL A 25 -27.94 8.01 9.93
CA VAL A 25 -27.40 9.00 10.87
C VAL A 25 -27.78 10.42 10.39
N PRO A 26 -28.49 11.20 11.23
CA PRO A 26 -28.85 12.57 10.90
C PRO A 26 -27.62 13.49 11.02
N ILE A 27 -27.06 13.90 9.89
CA ILE A 27 -25.97 14.87 9.78
C ILE A 27 -26.49 16.09 9.02
N SER A 28 -26.23 17.29 9.54
CA SER A 28 -26.66 18.54 8.94
C SER A 28 -25.95 18.82 7.60
N ARG A 29 -26.62 19.57 6.72
CA ARG A 29 -26.08 19.93 5.39
C ARG A 29 -24.72 20.64 5.46
N PRO A 30 -24.49 21.62 6.38
CA PRO A 30 -23.18 22.27 6.48
C PRO A 30 -22.04 21.30 6.84
N VAL A 31 -22.29 20.34 7.73
CA VAL A 31 -21.29 19.33 8.11
C VAL A 31 -20.94 18.44 6.92
N TRP A 32 -21.95 18.03 6.13
CA TRP A 32 -21.69 17.29 4.89
C TRP A 32 -20.88 18.10 3.88
N ALA A 33 -21.20 19.39 3.73
CA ALA A 33 -20.44 20.27 2.83
C ALA A 33 -18.95 20.32 3.24
N VAL A 34 -18.68 20.51 4.55
CA VAL A 34 -17.30 20.53 5.04
C VAL A 34 -16.61 19.18 4.82
N LEU A 35 -17.27 18.05 5.11
CA LEU A 35 -16.68 16.72 4.89
C LEU A 35 -16.32 16.45 3.42
N ILE A 36 -17.21 16.85 2.49
CA ILE A 36 -16.98 16.65 1.06
C ILE A 36 -15.89 17.60 0.54
N LEU A 37 -15.79 18.81 1.08
CA LEU A 37 -14.79 19.79 0.66
C LEU A 37 -13.42 19.59 1.32
N LEU A 38 -13.36 18.95 2.50
CA LEU A 38 -12.13 18.76 3.28
C LEU A 38 -10.98 18.15 2.48
N PRO A 39 -11.16 17.04 1.73
CA PRO A 39 -10.07 16.46 0.93
C PRO A 39 -9.51 17.41 -0.12
N LEU A 40 -10.36 18.33 -0.63
CA LEU A 40 -9.97 19.26 -1.70
C LEU A 40 -8.94 20.30 -1.22
N CYS A 41 -8.76 20.47 0.09
CA CYS A 41 -7.68 21.29 0.64
C CYS A 41 -6.30 20.80 0.18
N LEU A 42 -6.13 19.49 -0.04
CA LEU A 42 -4.89 18.88 -0.53
C LEU A 42 -4.95 18.51 -2.01
N THR A 43 -6.06 17.89 -2.44
CA THR A 43 -6.19 17.29 -3.78
C THR A 43 -6.85 18.23 -4.80
N GLY A 44 -7.47 19.32 -4.37
CA GLY A 44 -8.30 20.16 -5.22
C GLY A 44 -7.58 20.72 -6.44
N ARG A 45 -6.31 21.14 -6.27
CA ARG A 45 -5.50 21.61 -7.40
C ARG A 45 -5.33 20.50 -8.46
N ALA A 46 -5.02 19.29 -8.04
CA ALA A 46 -4.83 18.17 -8.97
C ALA A 46 -6.14 17.82 -9.68
N LEU A 47 -7.23 17.65 -8.92
CA LEU A 47 -8.54 17.27 -9.46
C LEU A 47 -9.12 18.28 -10.46
N LEU A 48 -8.92 19.57 -10.23
CA LEU A 48 -9.48 20.63 -11.08
C LEU A 48 -8.64 20.92 -12.32
N THR A 49 -7.31 20.75 -12.22
CA THR A 49 -6.39 21.06 -13.31
C THR A 49 -5.91 19.83 -14.08
N GLY A 50 -6.36 18.61 -13.70
CA GLY A 50 -5.92 17.35 -14.29
C GLY A 50 -4.46 17.03 -14.04
N ARG A 51 -3.84 17.60 -13.02
CA ARG A 51 -2.51 17.20 -12.57
C ARG A 51 -2.56 15.84 -11.86
N VAL A 52 -1.46 15.13 -11.87
CA VAL A 52 -1.33 13.83 -11.21
C VAL A 52 -1.00 14.06 -9.74
N TYR A 53 -1.89 13.64 -8.83
CA TYR A 53 -1.64 13.71 -7.38
C TYR A 53 -0.93 12.44 -6.91
N ALA A 54 0.35 12.33 -7.24
CA ALA A 54 1.19 11.19 -6.89
C ALA A 54 2.68 11.60 -7.04
N PRO A 55 3.62 10.92 -6.35
CA PRO A 55 5.05 11.23 -6.39
C PRO A 55 5.73 10.69 -7.65
N ILE A 56 5.19 11.01 -8.83
CA ILE A 56 5.76 10.59 -10.11
C ILE A 56 7.03 11.35 -10.48
N ASP A 57 7.31 12.47 -9.84
CA ASP A 57 8.57 13.19 -9.92
C ASP A 57 9.76 12.32 -9.49
N LEU A 58 9.57 11.37 -8.59
CA LEU A 58 10.58 10.39 -8.19
C LEU A 58 11.04 9.47 -9.33
N HIS A 59 10.22 9.22 -10.35
CA HIS A 59 10.65 8.49 -11.53
C HIS A 59 11.79 9.20 -12.28
N TYR A 60 11.89 10.52 -12.11
CA TYR A 60 12.89 11.37 -12.74
C TYR A 60 14.20 11.50 -11.94
N HIS A 61 14.36 10.67 -10.91
CA HIS A 61 15.62 10.57 -10.19
C HIS A 61 16.71 9.86 -11.00
N PHE A 62 16.31 8.96 -11.90
CA PHE A 62 17.21 8.14 -12.71
C PHE A 62 16.91 8.27 -14.21
N ASP A 63 17.98 8.19 -15.04
CA ASP A 63 17.85 8.11 -16.49
C ASP A 63 17.11 6.81 -16.93
N PRO A 64 16.42 6.87 -18.06
CA PRO A 64 16.35 7.94 -19.06
C PRO A 64 15.39 9.09 -18.70
N LEU A 65 14.59 8.96 -17.64
CA LEU A 65 13.59 9.96 -17.29
C LEU A 65 14.23 11.24 -16.73
N ALA A 66 15.35 11.15 -15.99
CA ALA A 66 16.07 12.30 -15.46
C ALA A 66 16.46 13.30 -16.57
N SER A 67 16.96 12.80 -17.70
CA SER A 67 17.31 13.62 -18.86
C SER A 67 16.12 14.35 -19.49
N MET A 68 14.89 13.95 -19.16
CA MET A 68 13.66 14.54 -19.69
C MET A 68 12.95 15.46 -18.67
N ALA A 69 13.37 15.49 -17.43
CA ALA A 69 12.69 16.14 -16.31
C ALA A 69 12.21 17.57 -16.64
N ARG A 70 13.12 18.43 -17.10
CA ARG A 70 12.79 19.82 -17.43
C ARG A 70 11.76 19.96 -18.56
N ARG A 71 11.76 19.05 -19.56
CA ARG A 71 10.80 19.09 -20.69
C ARG A 71 9.37 18.85 -20.25
N VAL A 72 9.17 18.11 -19.15
CA VAL A 72 7.87 17.77 -18.61
C VAL A 72 7.50 18.60 -17.36
N GLY A 73 8.32 19.62 -17.05
CA GLY A 73 8.07 20.57 -15.96
C GLY A 73 8.41 20.04 -14.58
N ILE A 74 9.42 19.17 -14.48
CA ILE A 74 9.99 18.72 -13.21
C ILE A 74 11.36 19.37 -13.06
N ASP A 75 11.44 20.37 -12.18
CA ASP A 75 12.67 21.10 -11.87
C ASP A 75 13.40 20.47 -10.67
N ARG A 76 12.63 19.88 -9.73
CA ARG A 76 13.14 19.19 -8.54
C ARG A 76 12.17 18.11 -8.08
N ILE A 77 12.66 17.18 -7.30
CA ILE A 77 11.85 16.21 -6.55
C ILE A 77 11.23 16.94 -5.36
N ALA A 78 9.91 16.88 -5.26
CA ALA A 78 9.17 17.59 -4.22
C ALA A 78 9.30 16.92 -2.84
N ASN A 79 9.28 15.60 -2.81
CA ASN A 79 9.43 14.79 -1.60
C ASN A 79 10.09 13.47 -1.97
N PRO A 80 11.30 13.13 -1.47
CA PRO A 80 11.98 11.87 -1.80
C PRO A 80 11.41 10.66 -1.05
N LEU A 81 10.64 10.86 0.01
CA LEU A 81 10.28 9.81 0.96
C LEU A 81 9.23 8.79 0.45
N PRO A 82 8.18 9.14 -0.33
CA PRO A 82 7.21 8.17 -0.81
C PRO A 82 7.70 7.35 -2.02
N SER A 83 8.95 6.89 -1.97
CA SER A 83 9.58 6.08 -3.03
C SER A 83 8.81 4.80 -3.30
N ASP A 84 8.30 4.13 -2.27
CA ASP A 84 7.45 2.94 -2.42
C ASP A 84 6.20 3.22 -3.25
N VAL A 85 5.59 4.39 -3.10
CA VAL A 85 4.45 4.78 -3.94
C VAL A 85 4.87 4.83 -5.40
N ALA A 86 5.98 5.51 -5.69
CA ALA A 86 6.46 5.68 -7.06
C ALA A 86 6.86 4.36 -7.73
N VAL A 87 7.60 3.48 -7.03
CA VAL A 87 8.18 2.28 -7.63
C VAL A 87 7.42 0.97 -7.35
N GLN A 88 6.34 0.99 -6.54
CA GLN A 88 5.51 -0.17 -6.28
C GLN A 88 4.04 0.10 -6.60
N PHE A 89 3.38 0.99 -5.85
CA PHE A 89 1.91 1.15 -5.93
C PHE A 89 1.44 1.72 -7.28
N LEU A 90 2.16 2.68 -7.87
CA LEU A 90 1.83 3.20 -9.19
C LEU A 90 2.05 2.14 -10.29
N PRO A 91 3.18 1.42 -10.36
CA PRO A 91 3.38 0.30 -11.28
C PRO A 91 2.36 -0.84 -11.10
N TRP A 92 1.99 -1.18 -9.86
CA TRP A 92 0.96 -2.20 -9.64
C TRP A 92 -0.42 -1.75 -10.15
N ASN A 93 -0.75 -0.46 -10.05
CA ASN A 93 -1.96 0.06 -10.68
C ASN A 93 -1.91 -0.10 -12.22
N ALA A 94 -0.74 0.08 -12.83
CA ALA A 94 -0.56 -0.20 -14.27
C ALA A 94 -0.77 -1.70 -14.56
N ALA A 95 -0.25 -2.60 -13.73
CA ALA A 95 -0.46 -4.05 -13.86
C ALA A 95 -1.95 -4.46 -13.70
N LEU A 96 -2.68 -3.83 -12.77
CA LEU A 96 -4.14 -4.03 -12.63
C LEU A 96 -4.87 -3.63 -13.91
N ARG A 97 -4.58 -2.45 -14.46
CA ARG A 97 -5.17 -1.95 -15.71
C ARG A 97 -4.86 -2.86 -16.90
N TRP A 98 -3.62 -3.34 -16.97
CA TRP A 98 -3.20 -4.29 -17.98
C TRP A 98 -4.01 -5.60 -17.91
N SER A 99 -4.20 -6.16 -16.71
CA SER A 99 -5.01 -7.36 -16.50
C SER A 99 -6.46 -7.16 -16.99
N ILE A 100 -7.08 -6.02 -16.64
CA ILE A 100 -8.44 -5.67 -17.06
C ILE A 100 -8.53 -5.52 -18.58
N ALA A 101 -7.55 -4.84 -19.20
CA ALA A 101 -7.51 -4.67 -20.64
C ALA A 101 -7.44 -6.02 -21.40
N HIS A 102 -6.80 -7.02 -20.79
CA HIS A 102 -6.76 -8.39 -21.32
C HIS A 102 -7.95 -9.27 -20.86
N ARG A 103 -8.95 -8.71 -20.17
CA ARG A 103 -10.12 -9.41 -19.63
C ARG A 103 -9.74 -10.58 -18.71
N GLN A 104 -8.73 -10.37 -17.88
CA GLN A 104 -8.20 -11.37 -16.96
C GLN A 104 -8.29 -10.89 -15.51
N TRP A 105 -8.42 -11.84 -14.58
CA TRP A 105 -8.30 -11.54 -13.17
C TRP A 105 -6.88 -11.08 -12.87
N PRO A 106 -6.67 -10.08 -12.00
CA PRO A 106 -5.36 -9.51 -11.69
C PRO A 106 -4.55 -10.42 -10.76
N LEU A 107 -4.33 -11.67 -11.18
CA LEU A 107 -3.63 -12.67 -10.37
C LEU A 107 -2.11 -12.62 -10.57
N TRP A 108 -1.66 -12.25 -11.79
CA TRP A 108 -0.27 -12.29 -12.21
C TRP A 108 0.24 -10.94 -12.67
N ASN A 109 1.46 -10.59 -12.28
CA ASN A 109 2.18 -9.40 -12.73
C ASN A 109 3.39 -9.82 -13.57
N PRO A 110 3.36 -9.67 -14.90
CA PRO A 110 4.51 -10.02 -15.74
C PRO A 110 5.64 -8.99 -15.69
N PHE A 111 5.41 -7.79 -15.14
CA PHE A 111 6.29 -6.63 -15.27
C PHE A 111 7.44 -6.59 -14.29
N GLU A 112 7.55 -7.54 -13.38
CA GLU A 112 8.60 -7.59 -12.36
C GLU A 112 9.07 -9.03 -12.10
N LEU A 113 10.36 -9.22 -11.77
CA LEU A 113 10.96 -10.47 -11.27
C LEU A 113 10.70 -11.70 -12.15
N SER A 114 10.70 -11.54 -13.47
CA SER A 114 10.34 -12.59 -14.44
C SER A 114 8.93 -13.16 -14.23
N GLY A 115 8.02 -12.33 -13.74
CA GLY A 115 6.64 -12.67 -13.39
C GLY A 115 6.48 -12.90 -11.88
N ASN A 116 5.45 -12.30 -11.30
CA ASN A 116 5.18 -12.36 -9.87
C ASN A 116 3.67 -12.37 -9.58
N VAL A 117 3.29 -12.69 -8.35
CA VAL A 117 1.90 -12.64 -7.91
C VAL A 117 1.43 -11.18 -7.78
N LEU A 118 0.21 -10.86 -8.23
CA LEU A 118 -0.38 -9.53 -8.09
C LEU A 118 -1.46 -9.48 -7.01
N ALA A 119 -2.59 -10.18 -7.18
CA ALA A 119 -3.66 -10.17 -6.17
C ALA A 119 -3.23 -10.84 -4.86
N ALA A 120 -2.41 -11.90 -4.92
CA ALA A 120 -1.90 -12.57 -3.73
C ALA A 120 -0.85 -11.73 -2.97
N ALA A 121 -0.18 -10.78 -3.65
CA ALA A 121 0.64 -9.76 -2.99
C ALA A 121 -0.19 -8.76 -2.16
N ALA A 122 -1.49 -8.72 -2.38
CA ALA A 122 -2.51 -7.95 -1.69
C ALA A 122 -2.39 -6.42 -1.82
N GLN A 123 -1.20 -5.86 -1.71
CA GLN A 123 -0.95 -4.43 -1.53
C GLN A 123 -1.40 -3.53 -2.69
N ALA A 124 -1.61 -4.10 -3.89
CA ALA A 124 -2.24 -3.37 -4.99
C ALA A 124 -3.72 -3.01 -4.71
N GLY A 125 -4.33 -3.59 -3.68
CA GLY A 125 -5.73 -3.39 -3.31
C GLY A 125 -6.71 -3.65 -4.46
N PRO A 126 -6.57 -4.75 -5.23
CA PRO A 126 -7.24 -4.92 -6.53
C PRO A 126 -8.76 -4.96 -6.43
N PHE A 127 -9.30 -5.25 -5.27
CA PHE A 127 -10.75 -5.42 -5.04
C PHE A 127 -11.32 -4.37 -4.09
N HIS A 128 -10.52 -3.41 -3.64
CA HIS A 128 -11.02 -2.35 -2.81
C HIS A 128 -11.92 -1.40 -3.64
N PRO A 129 -13.11 -1.01 -3.14
CA PRO A 129 -14.07 -0.22 -3.92
C PRO A 129 -13.50 1.08 -4.49
N VAL A 130 -12.64 1.79 -3.73
CA VAL A 130 -12.01 3.03 -4.20
C VAL A 130 -11.04 2.76 -5.35
N THR A 131 -10.26 1.66 -5.29
CA THR A 131 -9.39 1.23 -6.39
C THR A 131 -10.22 0.90 -7.63
N LEU A 132 -11.29 0.10 -7.48
CA LEU A 132 -12.15 -0.29 -8.60
C LEU A 132 -12.79 0.93 -9.29
N LEU A 133 -13.27 1.91 -8.51
CA LEU A 133 -13.78 3.16 -9.07
C LEU A 133 -12.67 3.98 -9.75
N GLY A 134 -11.47 4.02 -9.17
CA GLY A 134 -10.30 4.69 -9.75
C GLY A 134 -9.87 4.08 -11.09
N LEU A 135 -10.06 2.77 -11.27
CA LEU A 135 -9.73 2.09 -12.53
C LEU A 135 -10.66 2.50 -13.71
N LEU A 136 -11.81 3.14 -13.41
CA LEU A 136 -12.68 3.72 -14.45
C LEU A 136 -12.14 5.03 -15.04
N LEU A 137 -11.18 5.65 -14.35
CA LEU A 137 -10.54 6.89 -14.77
C LEU A 137 -9.23 6.62 -15.53
N PRO A 138 -8.78 7.53 -16.38
CA PRO A 138 -7.38 7.54 -16.83
C PRO A 138 -6.42 7.53 -15.64
N PRO A 139 -5.24 6.87 -15.72
CA PRO A 139 -4.32 6.77 -14.59
C PRO A 139 -3.96 8.13 -13.98
N GLN A 140 -3.79 9.16 -14.81
CA GLN A 140 -3.45 10.51 -14.38
C GLN A 140 -4.51 11.17 -13.47
N ASP A 141 -5.78 10.81 -13.65
CA ASP A 141 -6.91 11.36 -12.87
C ASP A 141 -7.26 10.46 -11.67
N ALA A 142 -6.93 9.17 -11.75
CA ALA A 142 -7.29 8.16 -10.76
C ALA A 142 -6.67 8.43 -9.39
N PHE A 143 -5.40 8.85 -9.34
CA PHE A 143 -4.70 9.01 -8.06
C PHE A 143 -5.26 10.17 -7.24
N GLY A 144 -5.60 11.29 -7.86
CA GLY A 144 -6.28 12.40 -7.19
C GLY A 144 -7.65 11.98 -6.64
N PHE A 145 -8.42 11.23 -7.41
CA PHE A 145 -9.70 10.65 -6.99
C PHE A 145 -9.53 9.71 -5.79
N MET A 146 -8.61 8.73 -5.88
CA MET A 146 -8.40 7.74 -4.83
C MET A 146 -7.94 8.39 -3.52
N ALA A 147 -7.02 9.35 -3.57
CA ALA A 147 -6.58 10.10 -2.40
C ALA A 147 -7.75 10.87 -1.76
N SER A 148 -8.54 11.56 -2.57
CA SER A 148 -9.70 12.31 -2.07
C SER A 148 -10.74 11.42 -1.40
N MET A 149 -11.01 10.25 -1.97
CA MET A 149 -11.91 9.27 -1.36
C MET A 149 -11.35 8.70 -0.06
N THR A 150 -10.04 8.44 0.02
CA THR A 150 -9.39 7.98 1.26
C THR A 150 -9.53 9.01 2.37
N TYR A 151 -9.23 10.29 2.10
CA TYR A 151 -9.39 11.36 3.08
C TYR A 151 -10.85 11.60 3.48
N PHE A 152 -11.77 11.52 2.52
CA PHE A 152 -13.20 11.61 2.79
C PHE A 152 -13.71 10.48 3.67
N LEU A 153 -13.33 9.24 3.40
CA LEU A 153 -13.72 8.06 4.20
C LEU A 153 -13.09 8.10 5.59
N ALA A 154 -11.85 8.56 5.71
CA ALA A 154 -11.19 8.79 7.00
C ALA A 154 -11.96 9.81 7.85
N ALA A 155 -12.30 10.98 7.25
CA ALA A 155 -13.07 12.04 7.92
C ALA A 155 -14.48 11.56 8.28
N LEU A 156 -15.17 10.89 7.37
CA LEU A 156 -16.51 10.37 7.60
C LEU A 156 -16.52 9.30 8.71
N GLY A 157 -15.63 8.31 8.65
CA GLY A 157 -15.51 7.27 9.67
C GLY A 157 -15.26 7.87 11.05
N MET A 158 -14.35 8.84 11.13
CA MET A 158 -14.03 9.53 12.39
C MET A 158 -15.20 10.38 12.89
N LEU A 159 -15.88 11.12 12.01
CA LEU A 159 -17.07 11.89 12.38
C LEU A 159 -18.17 10.98 12.94
N LEU A 160 -18.46 9.86 12.27
CA LEU A 160 -19.48 8.90 12.72
C LEU A 160 -19.12 8.29 14.08
N PHE A 161 -17.86 7.91 14.28
CA PHE A 161 -17.37 7.39 15.54
C PHE A 161 -17.51 8.42 16.69
N LEU A 162 -17.09 9.66 16.46
CA LEU A 162 -17.19 10.75 17.45
C LEU A 162 -18.63 11.17 17.73
N ARG A 163 -19.50 11.12 16.73
CA ARG A 163 -20.94 11.35 16.92
C ARG A 163 -21.60 10.24 17.75
N ASP A 164 -21.15 9.00 17.61
CA ASP A 164 -21.60 7.86 18.41
C ASP A 164 -21.09 7.94 19.86
N LEU A 165 -19.96 8.64 20.10
CA LEU A 165 -19.52 9.07 21.43
C LEU A 165 -20.35 10.25 22.00
N GLU A 166 -21.48 10.61 21.37
CA GLU A 166 -22.39 11.68 21.77
C GLU A 166 -21.79 13.09 21.68
N LEU A 167 -20.68 13.27 20.97
CA LEU A 167 -20.10 14.58 20.77
C LEU A 167 -20.94 15.42 19.79
N ARG A 168 -21.03 16.73 20.03
CA ARG A 168 -21.70 17.66 19.11
C ARG A 168 -20.99 17.71 17.76
N SER A 169 -21.71 18.16 16.72
CA SER A 169 -21.20 18.12 15.33
C SER A 169 -19.89 18.87 15.15
N PHE A 170 -19.68 20.01 15.80
CA PHE A 170 -18.45 20.79 15.62
C PHE A 170 -17.23 20.13 16.27
N PRO A 171 -17.22 19.70 17.54
CA PRO A 171 -16.12 18.92 18.11
C PRO A 171 -15.82 17.66 17.30
N ALA A 172 -16.87 16.93 16.88
CA ALA A 172 -16.69 15.74 16.04
C ALA A 172 -16.06 16.06 14.68
N LEU A 173 -16.45 17.17 14.04
CA LEU A 173 -15.86 17.61 12.78
C LEU A 173 -14.40 18.03 12.94
N PHE A 174 -14.06 18.70 14.05
CA PHE A 174 -12.66 19.06 14.36
C PHE A 174 -11.77 17.83 14.51
N GLY A 175 -12.18 16.83 15.28
CA GLY A 175 -11.46 15.56 15.39
C GLY A 175 -11.39 14.80 14.06
N ALA A 176 -12.46 14.83 13.27
CA ALA A 176 -12.51 14.23 11.94
C ALA A 176 -11.52 14.88 10.95
N ALA A 177 -11.42 16.21 10.98
CA ALA A 177 -10.45 16.95 10.18
C ALA A 177 -9.01 16.64 10.63
N GLY A 178 -8.76 16.62 11.94
CA GLY A 178 -7.45 16.23 12.49
C GLY A 178 -7.02 14.84 12.06
N TRP A 179 -7.92 13.87 12.08
CA TRP A 179 -7.63 12.49 11.67
C TRP A 179 -7.34 12.39 10.16
N ALA A 180 -8.26 12.89 9.32
CA ALA A 180 -8.12 12.81 7.87
C ALA A 180 -6.89 13.53 7.33
N LEU A 181 -6.48 14.62 8.02
CA LEU A 181 -5.29 15.40 7.71
C LEU A 181 -4.13 15.12 8.66
N SER A 182 -4.16 14.01 9.40
CA SER A 182 -3.00 13.61 10.21
C SER A 182 -1.79 13.30 9.32
N THR A 183 -0.59 13.55 9.86
CA THR A 183 0.66 13.30 9.13
C THR A 183 0.69 11.87 8.62
N TYR A 184 0.31 10.89 9.44
CA TYR A 184 0.33 9.48 9.07
C TYR A 184 -0.61 9.16 7.90
N VAL A 185 -1.86 9.61 7.93
CA VAL A 185 -2.83 9.33 6.86
C VAL A 185 -2.38 9.95 5.53
N VAL A 186 -1.83 11.18 5.57
CA VAL A 186 -1.42 11.88 4.34
C VAL A 186 -0.08 11.39 3.82
N ALA A 187 0.89 11.15 4.68
CA ALA A 187 2.21 10.66 4.29
C ALA A 187 2.17 9.30 3.60
N PHE A 188 1.26 8.43 4.05
CA PHE A 188 1.08 7.10 3.47
C PHE A 188 -0.07 7.00 2.47
N THR A 189 -0.48 8.11 1.89
CA THR A 189 -1.45 8.13 0.77
C THR A 189 -0.96 7.26 -0.38
N HIS A 190 -1.90 6.55 -1.02
CA HIS A 190 -1.69 5.55 -2.08
C HIS A 190 -1.06 4.23 -1.62
N THR A 191 -0.64 4.10 -0.38
CA THR A 191 -0.15 2.82 0.14
C THR A 191 -1.30 1.98 0.71
N ALA A 192 -1.16 0.66 0.68
CA ALA A 192 -2.16 -0.25 1.23
C ALA A 192 -2.39 -0.02 2.74
N HIS A 193 -1.31 0.21 3.51
CA HIS A 193 -1.44 0.42 4.94
C HIS A 193 -2.03 1.80 5.30
N GLY A 194 -1.70 2.86 4.56
CA GLY A 194 -2.30 4.18 4.77
C GLY A 194 -3.80 4.16 4.50
N ASN A 195 -4.23 3.49 3.43
CA ASN A 195 -5.65 3.28 3.11
C ASN A 195 -6.37 2.48 4.21
N ALA A 196 -5.72 1.44 4.77
CA ALA A 196 -6.27 0.63 5.86
C ALA A 196 -6.38 1.44 7.16
N VAL A 197 -5.33 2.19 7.52
CA VAL A 197 -5.34 3.07 8.72
C VAL A 197 -6.45 4.12 8.62
N ALA A 198 -6.70 4.69 7.45
CA ALA A 198 -7.75 5.67 7.24
C ALA A 198 -9.15 5.14 7.67
N LEU A 199 -9.38 3.83 7.58
CA LEU A 199 -10.62 3.15 7.97
C LEU A 199 -10.68 2.72 9.44
N LEU A 200 -9.62 2.92 10.23
CA LEU A 200 -9.59 2.58 11.66
C LEU A 200 -10.83 3.11 12.43
N PRO A 201 -11.23 4.38 12.29
CA PRO A 201 -12.40 4.89 13.03
C PRO A 201 -13.69 4.16 12.69
N LEU A 202 -13.84 3.67 11.45
CA LEU A 202 -15.02 2.91 11.03
C LEU A 202 -15.08 1.53 11.70
N VAL A 203 -13.93 0.86 11.84
CA VAL A 203 -13.83 -0.41 12.57
C VAL A 203 -14.14 -0.17 14.07
N MET A 204 -13.62 0.90 14.65
CA MET A 204 -13.90 1.28 16.05
C MET A 204 -15.39 1.61 16.28
N LEU A 205 -16.05 2.22 15.31
CA LEU A 205 -17.51 2.42 15.35
C LEU A 205 -18.26 1.08 15.42
N GLY A 206 -17.89 0.13 14.54
CA GLY A 206 -18.45 -1.22 14.55
C GLY A 206 -18.21 -1.94 15.89
N ALA A 207 -16.99 -1.86 16.41
CA ALA A 207 -16.61 -2.43 17.70
C ALA A 207 -17.43 -1.83 18.88
N ARG A 208 -17.64 -0.50 18.86
CA ARG A 208 -18.46 0.17 19.86
C ARG A 208 -19.91 -0.29 19.82
N HIS A 209 -20.50 -0.43 18.64
CA HIS A 209 -21.84 -0.98 18.50
C HIS A 209 -21.95 -2.43 19.02
N ILE A 210 -20.93 -3.27 18.76
CA ILE A 210 -20.86 -4.62 19.35
C ILE A 210 -20.81 -4.57 20.88
N ALA A 211 -20.02 -3.68 21.45
CA ALA A 211 -19.87 -3.58 22.92
C ALA A 211 -21.14 -3.10 23.63
N LEU A 212 -21.87 -2.16 23.04
CA LEU A 212 -23.02 -1.50 23.67
C LEU A 212 -24.36 -2.11 23.26
N HIS A 213 -24.53 -2.45 22.00
CA HIS A 213 -25.79 -2.86 21.38
C HIS A 213 -25.60 -4.07 20.46
N PRO A 214 -25.10 -5.23 21.00
CA PRO A 214 -24.84 -6.40 20.15
C PRO A 214 -26.11 -6.87 19.43
N GLY A 215 -25.95 -7.33 18.20
CA GLY A 215 -27.03 -7.82 17.36
C GLY A 215 -26.67 -7.72 15.89
N ILE A 216 -27.61 -8.09 15.02
CA ILE A 216 -27.35 -8.23 13.60
C ILE A 216 -26.92 -6.90 12.92
N ARG A 217 -27.42 -5.76 13.39
CA ARG A 217 -27.03 -4.45 12.84
C ARG A 217 -25.59 -4.10 13.19
N ALA A 218 -25.21 -4.32 14.46
CA ALA A 218 -23.84 -4.11 14.93
C ALA A 218 -22.87 -5.07 14.23
N ALA A 219 -23.25 -6.35 14.09
CA ALA A 219 -22.48 -7.35 13.38
C ALA A 219 -22.29 -6.98 11.90
N ALA A 220 -23.35 -6.51 11.22
CA ALA A 220 -23.26 -6.07 9.83
C ALA A 220 -22.34 -4.84 9.65
N LEU A 221 -22.41 -3.86 10.57
CA LEU A 221 -21.54 -2.69 10.55
C LEU A 221 -20.06 -3.10 10.72
N LEU A 222 -19.78 -3.92 11.73
CA LEU A 222 -18.41 -4.40 11.99
C LEU A 222 -17.90 -5.27 10.83
N ALA A 223 -18.72 -6.20 10.33
CA ALA A 223 -18.34 -7.05 9.19
C ALA A 223 -18.01 -6.21 7.96
N THR A 224 -18.85 -5.22 7.62
CA THR A 224 -18.59 -4.31 6.48
C THR A 224 -17.28 -3.55 6.68
N SER A 225 -17.03 -3.04 7.88
CA SER A 225 -15.79 -2.31 8.18
C SER A 225 -14.57 -3.21 8.06
N LEU A 226 -14.66 -4.46 8.54
CA LEU A 226 -13.60 -5.46 8.43
C LEU A 226 -13.35 -5.89 6.98
N ILE A 227 -14.39 -6.02 6.16
CA ILE A 227 -14.26 -6.30 4.72
C ILE A 227 -13.50 -5.15 4.04
N LEU A 228 -13.90 -3.91 4.28
CA LEU A 228 -13.28 -2.75 3.66
C LEU A 228 -11.79 -2.63 4.02
N ILE A 229 -11.44 -2.75 5.30
CA ILE A 229 -10.03 -2.65 5.72
C ILE A 229 -9.19 -3.82 5.19
N THR A 230 -9.74 -5.03 5.14
CA THR A 230 -9.07 -6.22 4.59
C THR A 230 -8.77 -6.03 3.10
N LEU A 231 -9.73 -5.53 2.33
CA LEU A 231 -9.57 -5.29 0.88
C LEU A 231 -8.59 -4.16 0.55
N CYS A 232 -8.17 -3.33 1.51
CA CYS A 232 -7.05 -2.42 1.33
C CYS A 232 -5.73 -3.16 1.04
N GLY A 233 -5.61 -4.42 1.46
CA GLY A 233 -4.48 -5.27 1.12
C GLY A 233 -3.29 -5.18 2.09
N HIS A 234 -3.50 -4.73 3.32
CA HIS A 234 -2.44 -4.68 4.34
C HIS A 234 -2.79 -5.49 5.60
N PRO A 235 -2.43 -6.78 5.63
CA PRO A 235 -2.84 -7.69 6.69
C PRO A 235 -2.31 -7.29 8.08
N GLU A 236 -1.10 -6.75 8.17
CA GLU A 236 -0.51 -6.27 9.43
C GLU A 236 -1.35 -5.15 10.05
N THR A 237 -1.74 -4.13 9.26
CA THR A 237 -2.59 -3.04 9.75
C THR A 237 -3.98 -3.56 10.14
N THR A 238 -4.53 -4.49 9.36
CA THR A 238 -5.81 -5.13 9.70
C THR A 238 -5.70 -5.85 11.04
N LEU A 239 -4.62 -6.61 11.28
CA LEU A 239 -4.35 -7.26 12.56
C LEU A 239 -4.30 -6.25 13.72
N HIS A 240 -3.51 -5.19 13.57
CA HIS A 240 -3.35 -4.15 14.59
C HIS A 240 -4.69 -3.50 14.94
N VAL A 241 -5.47 -3.11 13.92
CA VAL A 241 -6.78 -2.46 14.12
C VAL A 241 -7.80 -3.41 14.75
N VAL A 242 -7.83 -4.68 14.34
CA VAL A 242 -8.69 -5.71 14.95
C VAL A 242 -8.32 -5.94 16.41
N ALA A 243 -7.02 -5.97 16.73
CA ALA A 243 -6.56 -6.10 18.12
C ALA A 243 -7.03 -4.92 18.98
N LEU A 244 -6.85 -3.67 18.51
CA LEU A 244 -7.34 -2.48 19.21
C LEU A 244 -8.85 -2.51 19.39
N ALA A 245 -9.60 -2.86 18.35
CA ALA A 245 -11.06 -2.98 18.39
C ALA A 245 -11.52 -4.04 19.40
N THR A 246 -10.81 -5.17 19.46
CA THR A 246 -11.09 -6.25 20.43
C THR A 246 -10.87 -5.80 21.87
N VAL A 247 -9.74 -5.12 22.14
CA VAL A 247 -9.45 -4.54 23.46
C VAL A 247 -10.53 -3.53 23.85
N TYR A 248 -10.95 -2.67 22.88
CA TYR A 248 -12.03 -1.72 23.12
C TYR A 248 -13.35 -2.42 23.48
N VAL A 249 -13.72 -3.49 22.75
CA VAL A 249 -14.95 -4.27 23.05
C VAL A 249 -14.87 -4.86 24.45
N ILE A 250 -13.75 -5.50 24.82
CA ILE A 250 -13.57 -6.14 26.14
C ILE A 250 -13.74 -5.10 27.26
N ILE A 251 -13.11 -3.94 27.12
CA ILE A 251 -13.13 -2.88 28.14
C ILE A 251 -14.50 -2.19 28.20
N SER A 252 -15.17 -2.00 27.06
CA SER A 252 -16.37 -1.16 26.93
C SER A 252 -17.68 -1.94 26.98
N ALA A 253 -17.65 -3.28 26.96
CA ALA A 253 -18.87 -4.11 26.95
C ALA A 253 -19.78 -3.82 28.13
N ARG A 254 -21.06 -3.54 27.84
CA ARG A 254 -22.14 -3.31 28.81
C ARG A 254 -23.26 -4.34 28.68
N ALA A 255 -23.31 -5.06 27.56
CA ALA A 255 -24.28 -6.10 27.29
C ALA A 255 -23.79 -7.46 27.78
N ARG A 256 -24.66 -8.48 27.71
CA ARG A 256 -24.32 -9.86 28.08
C ARG A 256 -23.15 -10.35 27.20
N LEU A 257 -22.08 -10.84 27.81
CA LEU A 257 -20.86 -11.27 27.14
C LEU A 257 -21.12 -12.28 26.00
N GLY A 258 -22.07 -13.21 26.19
CA GLY A 258 -22.45 -14.16 25.13
C GLY A 258 -22.99 -13.49 23.87
N SER A 259 -23.81 -12.43 24.01
CA SER A 259 -24.35 -11.68 22.88
C SER A 259 -23.25 -10.86 22.18
N VAL A 260 -22.35 -10.26 22.97
CA VAL A 260 -21.19 -9.51 22.46
C VAL A 260 -20.29 -10.45 21.67
N ALA A 261 -19.92 -11.60 22.24
CA ALA A 261 -19.09 -12.60 21.59
C ALA A 261 -19.76 -13.15 20.33
N ALA A 262 -21.03 -13.53 20.38
CA ALA A 262 -21.75 -14.06 19.22
C ALA A 262 -21.81 -13.04 18.06
N SER A 263 -22.09 -11.77 18.37
CA SER A 263 -22.16 -10.70 17.36
C SER A 263 -20.79 -10.36 16.81
N GLY A 264 -19.77 -10.26 17.64
CA GLY A 264 -18.39 -9.94 17.23
C GLY A 264 -17.74 -11.06 16.42
N LEU A 265 -17.81 -12.30 16.92
CA LEU A 265 -17.28 -13.46 16.19
C LEU A 265 -18.05 -13.71 14.88
N GLY A 266 -19.40 -13.57 14.91
CA GLY A 266 -20.20 -13.67 13.71
C GLY A 266 -19.81 -12.65 12.65
N ALA A 267 -19.55 -11.38 13.06
CA ALA A 267 -19.06 -10.35 12.15
C ALA A 267 -17.69 -10.71 11.56
N GLY A 268 -16.76 -11.18 12.39
CA GLY A 268 -15.43 -11.62 11.97
C GLY A 268 -15.48 -12.78 10.97
N VAL A 269 -16.26 -13.82 11.27
CA VAL A 269 -16.43 -14.99 10.38
C VAL A 269 -17.04 -14.57 9.04
N ILE A 270 -18.09 -13.75 9.05
CA ILE A 270 -18.70 -13.24 7.80
C ILE A 270 -17.68 -12.45 6.98
N ALA A 271 -16.90 -11.57 7.62
CA ALA A 271 -15.88 -10.79 6.94
C ALA A 271 -14.80 -11.69 6.33
N LEU A 272 -14.27 -12.67 7.07
CA LEU A 272 -13.29 -13.63 6.58
C LEU A 272 -13.81 -14.45 5.42
N LEU A 273 -15.05 -14.97 5.51
CA LEU A 273 -15.65 -15.77 4.44
C LEU A 273 -15.92 -14.93 3.19
N LEU A 274 -16.45 -13.70 3.32
CA LEU A 274 -16.72 -12.84 2.18
C LEU A 274 -15.43 -12.32 1.51
N THR A 275 -14.30 -12.27 2.22
CA THR A 275 -13.00 -11.88 1.67
C THR A 275 -12.08 -13.08 1.39
N ALA A 276 -12.57 -14.32 1.52
CA ALA A 276 -11.77 -15.52 1.35
C ALA A 276 -11.14 -15.63 -0.05
N PHE A 277 -11.82 -15.12 -1.11
CA PHE A 277 -11.30 -15.08 -2.47
C PHE A 277 -10.02 -14.26 -2.59
N PHE A 278 -9.79 -13.32 -1.68
CA PHE A 278 -8.63 -12.46 -1.59
C PHE A 278 -7.61 -12.94 -0.54
N LEU A 279 -8.09 -13.36 0.63
CA LEU A 279 -7.25 -13.78 1.75
C LEU A 279 -6.56 -15.14 1.51
N LEU A 280 -7.27 -16.14 0.98
CA LEU A 280 -6.69 -17.47 0.82
C LEU A 280 -5.51 -17.50 -0.14
N PRO A 281 -5.55 -16.83 -1.33
CA PRO A 281 -4.37 -16.72 -2.19
C PRO A 281 -3.18 -16.05 -1.51
N MET A 282 -3.41 -15.00 -0.73
CA MET A 282 -2.37 -14.30 0.03
C MET A 282 -1.73 -15.23 1.08
N ILE A 283 -2.55 -15.94 1.87
CA ILE A 283 -2.07 -16.88 2.89
C ILE A 283 -1.29 -18.03 2.26
N ASP A 284 -1.68 -18.53 1.09
CA ASP A 284 -0.95 -19.58 0.35
C ASP A 284 0.37 -19.07 -0.24
N ALA A 285 0.46 -17.79 -0.60
CA ALA A 285 1.64 -17.19 -1.20
C ALA A 285 2.70 -16.76 -0.17
N ILE A 286 2.31 -16.22 0.98
CA ILE A 286 3.22 -15.68 2.02
C ILE A 286 4.36 -16.64 2.38
N PRO A 287 4.14 -17.95 2.65
CA PRO A 287 5.22 -18.86 3.02
C PRO A 287 6.27 -19.11 1.94
N GLN A 288 5.96 -18.75 0.69
CA GLN A 288 6.86 -18.90 -0.45
C GLN A 288 7.77 -17.68 -0.66
N THR A 289 7.63 -16.64 0.17
CA THR A 289 8.35 -15.38 0.00
C THR A 289 9.66 -15.35 0.81
N ARG A 290 10.65 -14.64 0.25
CA ARG A 290 11.92 -14.36 0.95
C ARG A 290 11.67 -13.60 2.26
N GLU A 291 10.78 -12.62 2.25
CA GLU A 291 10.48 -11.79 3.42
C GLU A 291 9.92 -12.60 4.59
N TYR A 292 8.99 -13.52 4.33
CA TYR A 292 8.46 -14.40 5.37
C TYR A 292 9.55 -15.30 5.98
N LEU A 293 10.39 -15.90 5.12
CA LEU A 293 11.48 -16.75 5.59
C LEU A 293 12.50 -15.95 6.41
N HIS A 294 12.82 -14.72 5.97
CA HIS A 294 13.70 -13.81 6.71
C HIS A 294 13.11 -13.44 8.07
N ARG A 295 11.88 -12.98 8.13
CA ARG A 295 11.21 -12.61 9.38
C ARG A 295 11.05 -13.79 10.34
N ARG A 296 10.87 -14.98 9.83
CA ARG A 296 10.77 -16.18 10.66
C ARG A 296 12.11 -16.63 11.24
N SER A 297 13.23 -16.38 10.55
CA SER A 297 14.57 -16.79 10.95
C SER A 297 15.31 -15.79 11.83
N ALA A 298 14.90 -14.51 11.82
CA ALA A 298 15.58 -13.47 12.56
C ALA A 298 15.07 -13.37 14.00
N ASP A 299 15.99 -13.05 14.92
CA ASP A 299 15.65 -12.69 16.30
C ASP A 299 15.18 -11.23 16.28
N HIS A 300 13.88 -11.03 16.22
CA HIS A 300 13.24 -9.73 15.90
C HIS A 300 13.01 -8.82 17.10
N ALA A 301 13.67 -9.03 18.21
CA ALA A 301 13.63 -8.08 19.32
C ALA A 301 14.44 -6.82 18.96
N THR A 302 13.89 -6.01 18.05
CA THR A 302 14.38 -4.64 17.83
C THR A 302 13.78 -3.74 18.89
N SER A 303 14.40 -3.66 20.05
CA SER A 303 14.06 -2.64 21.04
C SER A 303 15.00 -1.45 20.89
N SER A 304 14.42 -0.26 20.84
CA SER A 304 15.18 0.98 20.80
C SER A 304 15.74 1.34 22.18
N SER A 305 16.92 1.96 22.25
CA SER A 305 17.38 2.51 23.52
C SER A 305 16.46 3.64 24.00
N TRP A 306 16.37 3.88 25.31
CA TRP A 306 15.53 4.96 25.85
C TRP A 306 15.91 6.36 25.33
N ARG A 307 17.14 6.56 24.86
CA ARG A 307 17.55 7.81 24.18
C ARG A 307 16.87 7.95 22.83
N VAL A 308 16.81 6.87 22.05
CA VAL A 308 16.11 6.83 20.76
C VAL A 308 14.61 7.00 20.97
N VAL A 309 14.03 6.33 21.96
CA VAL A 309 12.61 6.52 22.35
C VAL A 309 12.30 7.99 22.63
N ALA A 310 13.13 8.65 23.46
CA ALA A 310 12.94 10.08 23.77
C ALA A 310 13.05 10.98 22.53
N HIS A 311 13.96 10.66 21.62
CA HIS A 311 14.11 11.39 20.36
C HIS A 311 12.87 11.20 19.44
N LEU A 312 12.35 9.98 19.32
CA LEU A 312 11.15 9.70 18.53
C LEU A 312 9.91 10.37 19.12
N LEU A 313 9.75 10.34 20.45
CA LEU A 313 8.66 11.06 21.13
C LEU A 313 8.74 12.58 20.92
N ARG A 314 9.94 13.14 20.84
CA ARG A 314 10.14 14.56 20.47
C ARG A 314 9.57 14.83 19.08
N ASN A 315 9.84 13.94 18.12
CA ASN A 315 9.36 14.08 16.74
C ASN A 315 7.83 13.95 16.65
N ASP A 316 7.18 13.26 17.58
CA ASP A 316 5.71 13.21 17.65
C ASP A 316 5.08 14.53 18.14
N ILE A 317 5.86 15.40 18.78
CA ILE A 317 5.40 16.71 19.26
C ILE A 317 5.73 17.81 18.26
N VAL A 318 6.94 17.81 17.68
CA VAL A 318 7.47 18.84 16.76
C VAL A 318 8.18 18.18 15.57
N PRO A 319 7.44 17.49 14.69
CA PRO A 319 8.02 16.68 13.62
C PRO A 319 8.73 17.51 12.54
N PHE A 320 8.35 18.79 12.40
CA PHE A 320 8.82 19.64 11.31
C PHE A 320 9.77 20.75 11.79
N ALA A 321 10.26 20.65 13.01
CA ALA A 321 11.21 21.60 13.54
C ALA A 321 12.51 21.72 12.70
N GLU A 322 12.90 20.63 12.08
CA GLU A 322 14.10 20.51 11.25
C GLU A 322 13.79 20.56 9.73
N GLY A 323 12.60 21.01 9.35
CA GLY A 323 12.14 21.19 7.97
C GLY A 323 11.08 20.19 7.54
N LEU A 324 10.42 20.48 6.41
CA LEU A 324 9.50 19.58 5.77
C LEU A 324 10.24 18.64 4.81
N PRO A 325 9.72 17.42 4.57
CA PRO A 325 10.26 16.54 3.53
C PRO A 325 10.37 17.28 2.18
N GLY A 326 11.54 17.24 1.56
CA GLY A 326 11.81 17.92 0.28
C GLY A 326 12.20 19.41 0.40
N GLU A 327 12.23 20.00 1.58
CA GLU A 327 12.88 21.29 1.80
C GLU A 327 14.40 21.07 1.94
N GLU A 328 15.17 21.71 1.06
CA GLU A 328 16.62 21.55 1.03
C GLU A 328 17.29 22.48 2.07
N GLU A 329 17.82 21.89 3.13
CA GLU A 329 19.07 22.35 3.72
C GLU A 329 20.14 21.26 3.55
N PRO A 330 21.40 21.62 3.18
CA PRO A 330 22.36 20.70 2.59
C PRO A 330 22.93 19.58 3.47
N GLN A 331 22.45 19.35 4.69
CA GLN A 331 23.12 18.49 5.67
C GLN A 331 22.21 17.48 6.41
N HIS A 332 20.96 17.26 5.97
CA HIS A 332 20.07 16.34 6.69
C HIS A 332 20.05 14.96 6.04
N GLU A 333 20.34 13.94 6.86
CA GLU A 333 20.26 12.53 6.49
C GLU A 333 18.81 12.13 6.18
N GLU A 334 18.60 11.40 5.09
CA GLU A 334 17.29 10.84 4.66
C GLU A 334 16.55 10.10 5.80
N GLU A 335 17.28 9.52 6.74
CA GLU A 335 16.74 8.79 7.88
C GLU A 335 15.92 9.67 8.85
N GLN A 336 16.32 10.94 9.07
CA GLN A 336 15.57 11.87 9.91
C GLN A 336 14.27 12.32 9.23
N GLN A 337 14.28 12.48 7.92
CA GLN A 337 13.09 12.84 7.15
C GLN A 337 12.07 11.68 7.13
N HIS A 338 12.50 10.44 7.00
CA HIS A 338 11.61 9.28 7.11
C HIS A 338 10.84 9.24 8.44
N ARG A 339 11.49 9.61 9.52
CA ARG A 339 10.87 9.62 10.85
C ARG A 339 9.78 10.69 10.99
N SER A 340 9.87 11.81 10.27
CA SER A 340 8.85 12.86 10.29
C SER A 340 7.52 12.44 9.62
N MET A 341 7.54 11.51 8.69
CA MET A 341 6.32 10.99 8.05
C MET A 341 5.58 9.97 8.93
N GLY A 342 6.30 9.13 9.65
CA GLY A 342 5.74 8.06 10.49
C GLY A 342 5.38 8.51 11.92
N THR A 343 4.90 9.75 12.12
CA THR A 343 4.61 10.28 13.45
C THR A 343 3.15 10.21 13.85
N ALA A 344 2.89 10.32 15.16
CA ALA A 344 1.54 10.48 15.73
C ALA A 344 0.96 11.89 15.52
N TYR A 345 1.73 12.82 14.94
CA TYR A 345 1.35 14.21 14.83
C TYR A 345 0.16 14.42 13.89
N ALA A 346 -0.86 15.08 14.41
CA ALA A 346 -2.05 15.42 13.65
C ALA A 346 -2.33 16.94 13.63
N GLY A 347 -1.32 17.73 14.06
CA GLY A 347 -1.35 19.19 14.18
C GLY A 347 -1.27 19.64 15.63
N ALA A 348 -0.44 20.66 15.92
CA ALA A 348 -0.28 21.22 17.25
C ALA A 348 -1.60 21.77 17.84
N MET A 349 -2.51 22.20 16.95
CA MET A 349 -3.86 22.66 17.31
C MET A 349 -4.68 21.61 18.09
N LEU A 350 -4.36 20.34 18.00
CA LEU A 350 -5.07 19.25 18.71
C LEU A 350 -4.57 19.06 20.15
N PHE A 351 -3.35 19.48 20.48
CA PHE A 351 -2.76 19.21 21.81
C PHE A 351 -3.49 19.92 22.95
N ALA A 352 -3.84 21.20 22.76
CA ALA A 352 -4.51 21.96 23.81
C ALA A 352 -5.90 21.39 24.18
N PRO A 353 -6.80 21.11 23.24
CA PRO A 353 -8.06 20.47 23.58
C PRO A 353 -7.87 19.03 24.06
N ALA A 354 -6.92 18.25 23.56
CA ALA A 354 -6.63 16.91 24.09
C ALA A 354 -6.20 16.99 25.58
N LEU A 355 -5.34 17.93 25.92
CA LEU A 355 -4.96 18.17 27.31
C LEU A 355 -6.15 18.62 28.18
N LEU A 356 -7.03 19.49 27.65
CA LEU A 356 -8.26 19.87 28.35
C LEU A 356 -9.16 18.64 28.63
N ALA A 357 -9.27 17.70 27.69
CA ALA A 357 -10.01 16.45 27.92
C ALA A 357 -9.43 15.67 29.10
N LEU A 358 -8.11 15.48 29.15
CA LEU A 358 -7.44 14.76 30.26
C LEU A 358 -7.64 15.43 31.61
N LEU A 359 -7.66 16.76 31.65
CA LEU A 359 -7.81 17.54 32.87
C LEU A 359 -9.25 17.57 33.37
N ARG A 360 -10.26 17.53 32.48
CA ARG A 360 -11.66 17.86 32.81
C ARG A 360 -12.69 16.76 32.48
N ALA A 361 -12.50 16.01 31.41
CA ALA A 361 -13.43 14.98 31.00
C ALA A 361 -12.98 13.61 31.56
N ARG A 362 -13.27 13.36 32.85
CA ARG A 362 -12.86 12.11 33.51
C ARG A 362 -13.79 10.95 33.17
N THR A 363 -14.03 10.72 31.89
CA THR A 363 -14.87 9.61 31.41
C THR A 363 -14.01 8.36 31.14
N ARG A 364 -14.68 7.21 31.01
CA ARG A 364 -14.04 5.94 30.66
C ARG A 364 -13.39 6.02 29.28
N GLU A 365 -14.05 6.65 28.33
CA GLU A 365 -13.55 6.89 26.97
C GLU A 365 -12.28 7.76 27.00
N THR A 366 -12.25 8.82 27.78
CA THR A 366 -11.05 9.69 27.92
C THR A 366 -9.84 8.88 28.35
N TRP A 367 -9.99 8.05 29.41
CA TRP A 367 -8.86 7.25 29.91
C TRP A 367 -8.48 6.11 28.97
N PHE A 368 -9.46 5.50 28.30
CA PHE A 368 -9.16 4.50 27.29
C PHE A 368 -8.31 5.10 26.16
N PHE A 369 -8.71 6.25 25.58
CA PHE A 369 -7.96 6.88 24.51
C PHE A 369 -6.64 7.50 24.97
N ALA A 370 -6.51 7.93 26.22
CA ALA A 370 -5.22 8.27 26.80
C ALA A 370 -4.26 7.06 26.83
N GLY A 371 -4.78 5.88 27.20
CA GLY A 371 -4.04 4.63 27.12
C GLY A 371 -3.65 4.24 25.69
N VAL A 372 -4.55 4.45 24.73
CA VAL A 372 -4.28 4.21 23.30
C VAL A 372 -3.17 5.14 22.77
N VAL A 373 -3.18 6.42 23.17
CA VAL A 373 -2.09 7.36 22.85
C VAL A 373 -0.77 6.87 23.42
N LEU A 374 -0.73 6.57 24.71
CA LEU A 374 0.51 6.11 25.36
C LEU A 374 1.03 4.81 24.73
N PHE A 375 0.16 3.84 24.52
CA PHE A 375 0.51 2.57 23.86
C PHE A 375 1.05 2.78 22.46
N GLY A 376 0.36 3.60 21.63
CA GLY A 376 0.77 3.90 20.26
C GLY A 376 2.12 4.61 20.19
N LEU A 377 2.38 5.58 21.06
CA LEU A 377 3.67 6.26 21.18
C LEU A 377 4.80 5.30 21.56
N LEU A 378 4.59 4.45 22.55
CA LEU A 378 5.59 3.48 23.00
C LEU A 378 5.84 2.38 21.96
N ALA A 379 4.80 1.90 21.29
CA ALA A 379 4.93 0.92 20.22
C ALA A 379 5.61 1.52 18.99
N GLY A 380 5.24 2.75 18.62
CA GLY A 380 5.86 3.48 17.51
C GLY A 380 7.34 3.79 17.73
N ALA A 381 7.71 4.09 18.97
CA ALA A 381 9.10 4.31 19.35
C ALA A 381 9.88 3.01 19.64
N GLU A 382 9.26 1.85 19.43
CA GLU A 382 9.86 0.52 19.73
C GLU A 382 10.45 0.46 21.15
N ALA A 383 9.69 0.99 22.12
CA ALA A 383 10.15 1.07 23.51
C ALA A 383 10.48 -0.32 24.05
N PRO A 384 11.61 -0.47 24.82
CA PRO A 384 11.96 -1.73 25.49
C PRO A 384 10.76 -2.28 26.29
N VAL A 385 10.75 -3.54 26.62
CA VAL A 385 9.66 -4.25 27.29
C VAL A 385 8.40 -4.40 26.42
N LEU A 386 7.87 -3.33 25.82
CA LEU A 386 6.70 -3.42 24.94
C LEU A 386 7.04 -4.11 23.62
N SER A 387 8.15 -3.73 22.99
CA SER A 387 8.65 -4.40 21.77
C SER A 387 8.95 -5.86 22.02
N ASP A 388 9.61 -6.19 23.15
CA ASP A 388 9.92 -7.55 23.53
C ASP A 388 8.65 -8.39 23.80
N LEU A 389 7.62 -7.76 24.38
CA LEU A 389 6.33 -8.42 24.61
C LEU A 389 5.63 -8.71 23.26
N LEU A 390 5.55 -7.72 22.37
CA LEU A 390 4.92 -7.87 21.05
C LEU A 390 5.64 -8.91 20.20
N ALA A 391 6.98 -8.95 20.25
CA ALA A 391 7.78 -9.95 19.54
C ALA A 391 7.54 -11.40 20.02
N ARG A 392 7.01 -11.59 21.24
CA ARG A 392 6.66 -12.92 21.76
C ARG A 392 5.23 -13.35 21.41
N LEU A 393 4.37 -12.40 21.00
CA LEU A 393 2.99 -12.72 20.66
C LEU A 393 2.90 -13.34 19.26
N PRO A 394 2.16 -14.44 19.06
CA PRO A 394 1.96 -15.05 17.75
C PRO A 394 1.40 -14.01 16.75
N ILE A 395 1.88 -14.05 15.52
CA ILE A 395 1.56 -13.14 14.40
C ILE A 395 2.18 -11.75 14.58
N PHE A 396 2.15 -11.15 15.79
CA PHE A 396 2.80 -9.85 16.05
C PHE A 396 4.33 -9.93 15.89
N ASN A 397 4.90 -11.10 16.12
CA ASN A 397 6.32 -11.39 15.88
C ASN A 397 6.72 -11.34 14.38
N LEU A 398 5.76 -11.34 13.48
CA LEU A 398 5.98 -11.21 12.03
C LEU A 398 5.62 -9.81 11.51
N ALA A 399 5.00 -8.96 12.33
CA ALA A 399 4.49 -7.66 11.96
C ALA A 399 5.44 -6.51 12.33
N ILE A 400 5.41 -5.43 11.57
CA ILE A 400 6.12 -4.18 11.91
C ILE A 400 5.26 -3.39 12.91
N ASN A 401 5.47 -3.65 14.19
CA ASN A 401 4.64 -3.13 15.26
C ASN A 401 4.77 -1.60 15.48
N ALA A 402 5.88 -0.99 15.02
CA ALA A 402 6.06 0.46 15.04
C ALA A 402 4.94 1.22 14.29
N ARG A 403 4.27 0.59 13.32
CA ARG A 403 3.11 1.17 12.62
C ARG A 403 1.92 1.46 13.53
N MET A 404 1.87 0.90 14.75
CA MET A 404 0.85 1.23 15.74
C MET A 404 0.97 2.66 16.29
N ILE A 405 1.98 3.44 15.90
CA ILE A 405 2.05 4.89 16.12
C ILE A 405 0.76 5.60 15.62
N SER A 406 0.13 5.08 14.57
CA SER A 406 -1.14 5.58 14.05
C SER A 406 -2.27 5.56 15.08
N PHE A 407 -2.22 4.67 16.09
CA PHE A 407 -3.16 4.64 17.19
C PHE A 407 -3.03 5.86 18.10
N ALA A 408 -1.80 6.36 18.29
CA ALA A 408 -1.58 7.59 19.02
C ALA A 408 -2.19 8.79 18.29
N ALA A 409 -2.00 8.91 16.98
CA ALA A 409 -2.64 9.94 16.16
C ALA A 409 -4.17 9.88 16.28
N PHE A 410 -4.76 8.69 16.19
CA PHE A 410 -6.19 8.48 16.35
C PHE A 410 -6.67 8.89 17.75
N GLY A 411 -5.99 8.43 18.80
CA GLY A 411 -6.32 8.77 20.19
C GLY A 411 -6.23 10.27 20.48
N ILE A 412 -5.21 10.96 19.96
CA ILE A 412 -5.06 12.42 20.09
C ILE A 412 -6.28 13.13 19.45
N CYS A 413 -6.70 12.71 18.25
CA CYS A 413 -7.86 13.29 17.58
C CYS A 413 -9.16 13.06 18.35
N VAL A 414 -9.35 11.89 18.96
CA VAL A 414 -10.51 11.60 19.81
C VAL A 414 -10.48 12.47 21.07
N LEU A 415 -9.36 12.52 21.78
CA LEU A 415 -9.20 13.35 22.97
C LEU A 415 -9.39 14.83 22.66
N ALA A 416 -8.87 15.31 21.53
CA ALA A 416 -9.07 16.70 21.10
C ALA A 416 -10.54 17.03 20.86
N ALA A 417 -11.30 16.12 20.25
CA ALA A 417 -12.74 16.29 20.06
C ALA A 417 -13.49 16.30 21.40
N ILE A 418 -13.15 15.41 22.32
CA ILE A 418 -13.71 15.40 23.69
C ILE A 418 -13.41 16.72 24.41
N GLY A 419 -12.16 17.18 24.37
CA GLY A 419 -11.77 18.43 25.04
C GLY A 419 -12.42 19.67 24.42
N LEU A 420 -12.59 19.67 23.10
CA LEU A 420 -13.30 20.77 22.42
C LEU A 420 -14.80 20.77 22.81
N GLN A 421 -15.41 19.60 23.06
CA GLN A 421 -16.74 19.49 23.62
C GLN A 421 -16.82 20.13 25.01
N VAL A 422 -15.84 19.87 25.90
CA VAL A 422 -15.72 20.48 27.22
C VAL A 422 -15.56 22.00 27.11
N SER A 423 -14.81 22.47 26.15
CA SER A 423 -14.53 23.90 25.95
C SER A 423 -15.75 24.73 25.57
N LEU A 424 -16.86 24.11 25.17
CA LEU A 424 -18.12 24.82 24.93
C LEU A 424 -18.61 25.53 26.22
N VAL A 425 -18.19 25.04 27.39
CA VAL A 425 -18.45 25.63 28.71
C VAL A 425 -17.20 26.33 29.25
N GLU A 426 -16.01 25.76 29.05
CA GLU A 426 -14.73 26.21 29.64
C GLU A 426 -13.80 26.88 28.60
N ARG A 427 -14.32 27.79 27.79
CA ARG A 427 -13.60 28.43 26.69
C ARG A 427 -12.33 29.16 27.12
N GLU A 428 -12.39 29.94 28.23
CA GLU A 428 -11.24 30.69 28.72
C GLU A 428 -10.09 29.76 29.16
N ARG A 429 -10.44 28.63 29.76
CA ARG A 429 -9.43 27.63 30.17
C ARG A 429 -8.74 27.04 28.94
N LEU A 430 -9.50 26.72 27.88
CA LEU A 430 -8.91 26.25 26.63
C LEU A 430 -7.94 27.30 26.05
N ALA A 431 -8.30 28.59 26.09
CA ALA A 431 -7.41 29.65 25.61
C ALA A 431 -6.07 29.64 26.38
N TRP A 432 -6.09 29.58 27.71
CA TRP A 432 -4.86 29.53 28.50
C TRP A 432 -4.06 28.26 28.28
N ILE A 433 -4.70 27.12 28.03
CA ILE A 433 -4.00 25.88 27.66
C ILE A 433 -3.31 26.02 26.32
N TYR A 434 -3.94 26.66 25.31
CA TYR A 434 -3.27 26.96 24.05
C TYR A 434 -1.99 27.80 24.25
N LEU A 435 -2.06 28.83 25.10
CA LEU A 435 -0.88 29.65 25.41
C LEU A 435 0.19 28.82 26.14
N GLY A 436 -0.19 27.97 27.08
CA GLY A 436 0.73 27.09 27.80
C GLY A 436 1.38 26.06 26.87
N VAL A 437 0.63 25.46 25.96
CA VAL A 437 1.17 24.55 24.93
C VAL A 437 2.11 25.28 23.99
N ALA A 438 1.77 26.50 23.54
CA ALA A 438 2.65 27.32 22.72
C ALA A 438 3.96 27.63 23.43
N ALA A 439 3.90 28.00 24.73
CA ALA A 439 5.10 28.25 25.53
C ALA A 439 5.96 27.00 25.70
N ALA A 440 5.37 25.85 26.02
CA ALA A 440 6.07 24.57 26.14
C ALA A 440 6.74 24.15 24.83
N MET A 441 6.02 24.25 23.70
CA MET A 441 6.58 23.96 22.37
C MET A 441 7.69 24.95 22.00
N THR A 442 7.54 26.24 22.31
CA THR A 442 8.60 27.24 22.10
C THR A 442 9.85 26.88 22.89
N ALA A 443 9.73 26.48 24.16
CA ALA A 443 10.84 26.03 24.96
C ALA A 443 11.53 24.77 24.39
N LEU A 444 10.74 23.82 23.92
CA LEU A 444 11.25 22.60 23.26
C LEU A 444 11.99 22.96 21.96
N LEU A 445 11.41 23.80 21.11
CA LEU A 445 12.02 24.27 19.87
C LEU A 445 13.30 25.07 20.13
N ALA A 446 13.33 25.96 21.14
CA ALA A 446 14.52 26.66 21.53
C ALA A 446 15.66 25.74 21.97
N ARG A 447 15.31 24.65 22.70
CA ARG A 447 16.28 23.61 23.07
C ARG A 447 16.81 22.86 21.84
N ILE A 448 15.96 22.55 20.86
CA ILE A 448 16.39 21.93 19.62
C ILE A 448 17.31 22.86 18.85
N ALA A 449 16.94 24.13 18.72
CA ALA A 449 17.74 25.14 18.02
C ALA A 449 19.16 25.29 18.57
N MET A 450 19.35 25.17 19.91
CA MET A 450 20.68 25.22 20.52
C MET A 450 21.61 24.08 20.10
N HIS A 451 21.11 23.00 19.57
CA HIS A 451 21.86 21.81 19.15
C HIS A 451 21.75 21.55 17.65
N SER A 452 20.96 22.34 16.93
CA SER A 452 20.73 22.21 15.49
C SER A 452 21.86 22.86 14.70
N THR A 453 22.22 22.25 13.59
CA THR A 453 23.18 22.79 12.60
C THR A 453 22.47 23.60 11.52
N LEU A 454 21.16 23.74 11.58
CA LEU A 454 20.34 24.48 10.63
C LEU A 454 20.53 25.97 10.75
N THR A 455 20.32 26.70 9.64
CA THR A 455 20.34 28.17 9.69
C THR A 455 19.21 28.70 10.57
N PRO A 456 19.46 29.78 11.35
CA PRO A 456 18.48 30.34 12.28
C PRO A 456 17.16 30.75 11.57
N ASP A 457 17.23 31.23 10.33
CA ASP A 457 16.07 31.71 9.60
C ASP A 457 15.21 30.53 9.12
N PHE A 458 15.83 29.46 8.64
CA PHE A 458 15.13 28.22 8.27
C PHE A 458 14.44 27.61 9.49
N PHE A 459 15.14 27.49 10.63
CA PHE A 459 14.57 26.96 11.85
C PHE A 459 13.40 27.81 12.37
N ARG A 460 13.52 29.17 12.33
CA ARG A 460 12.42 30.07 12.73
C ARG A 460 11.20 29.93 11.85
N ALA A 461 11.39 29.80 10.54
CA ALA A 461 10.28 29.62 9.62
C ALA A 461 9.49 28.32 9.92
N ASN A 462 10.18 27.23 10.22
CA ASN A 462 9.57 25.96 10.60
C ASN A 462 8.89 26.03 11.96
N ALA A 463 9.54 26.60 12.96
CA ALA A 463 8.99 26.83 14.28
C ALA A 463 7.70 27.68 14.23
N ALA A 464 7.65 28.70 13.37
CA ALA A 464 6.48 29.54 13.21
C ALA A 464 5.24 28.75 12.73
N ARG A 465 5.40 27.76 11.87
CA ARG A 465 4.29 26.89 11.39
C ARG A 465 3.57 26.20 12.53
N GLU A 466 4.30 25.78 13.57
CA GLU A 466 3.75 25.07 14.72
C GLU A 466 3.22 26.00 15.82
N ILE A 467 3.85 27.15 16.04
CA ILE A 467 3.54 28.05 17.16
C ILE A 467 2.46 29.08 16.80
N VAL A 468 2.54 29.68 15.62
CA VAL A 468 1.64 30.78 15.24
C VAL A 468 0.16 30.39 15.30
N PRO A 469 -0.27 29.20 14.82
CA PRO A 469 -1.67 28.78 14.93
C PRO A 469 -2.15 28.70 16.38
N LEU A 470 -1.31 28.29 17.33
CA LEU A 470 -1.65 28.20 18.75
C LEU A 470 -1.87 29.57 19.37
N LEU A 471 -1.01 30.55 19.05
CA LEU A 471 -1.15 31.93 19.51
C LEU A 471 -2.39 32.60 18.92
N LEU A 472 -2.68 32.34 17.65
CA LEU A 472 -3.91 32.81 16.98
C LEU A 472 -5.16 32.17 17.60
N ALA A 473 -5.10 30.87 17.97
CA ALA A 473 -6.19 30.21 18.67
C ALA A 473 -6.44 30.81 20.05
N PHE A 474 -5.36 31.12 20.80
CA PHE A 474 -5.48 31.85 22.06
C PHE A 474 -6.20 33.20 21.86
N ALA A 475 -5.72 34.03 20.93
CA ALA A 475 -6.31 35.35 20.63
C ALA A 475 -7.79 35.24 20.20
N LEU A 476 -8.08 34.29 19.34
CA LEU A 476 -9.43 34.04 18.82
C LEU A 476 -10.40 33.59 19.93
N LEU A 477 -9.95 32.75 20.86
CA LEU A 477 -10.73 32.30 21.99
C LEU A 477 -10.96 33.43 23.02
N ARG A 478 -10.13 34.46 23.05
CA ARG A 478 -10.30 35.66 23.89
C ARG A 478 -11.23 36.72 23.25
N ALA A 479 -11.43 36.64 21.94
CA ALA A 479 -12.28 37.60 21.22
C ALA A 479 -13.74 37.48 21.67
N PRO A 480 -14.53 38.58 21.68
CA PRO A 480 -15.88 38.58 22.24
C PRO A 480 -16.90 37.77 21.40
N VAL A 481 -16.63 37.57 20.10
CA VAL A 481 -17.57 36.92 19.18
C VAL A 481 -17.48 35.42 19.17
N ARG A 482 -18.44 34.75 19.79
CA ARG A 482 -18.42 33.30 20.06
C ARG A 482 -18.50 32.41 18.81
N ARG A 483 -19.29 32.80 17.81
CA ARG A 483 -19.54 32.01 16.60
C ARG A 483 -18.33 32.01 15.65
N THR A 484 -17.66 33.14 15.52
CA THR A 484 -16.45 33.28 14.69
C THR A 484 -15.27 32.55 15.29
N ALA A 485 -15.15 32.50 16.63
CA ALA A 485 -14.10 31.73 17.30
C ALA A 485 -14.15 30.23 16.98
N VAL A 486 -15.36 29.66 16.94
CA VAL A 486 -15.55 28.24 16.68
C VAL A 486 -15.16 27.89 15.22
N ALA A 487 -15.63 28.66 14.26
CA ALA A 487 -15.25 28.48 12.85
C ALA A 487 -13.77 28.72 12.62
N GLY A 488 -13.21 29.73 13.31
CA GLY A 488 -11.79 30.10 13.22
C GLY A 488 -10.84 29.02 13.72
N ILE A 489 -11.18 28.28 14.78
CA ILE A 489 -10.34 27.18 15.28
C ILE A 489 -10.24 26.04 14.26
N LEU A 490 -11.35 25.67 13.59
CA LEU A 490 -11.29 24.71 12.52
C LEU A 490 -10.49 25.26 11.32
N GLY A 491 -10.69 26.52 10.96
CA GLY A 491 -9.92 27.19 9.91
C GLY A 491 -8.42 27.22 10.21
N LEU A 492 -8.03 27.48 11.45
CA LEU A 492 -6.62 27.44 11.87
C LEU A 492 -6.03 26.04 11.80
N LEU A 493 -6.78 25.01 12.21
CA LEU A 493 -6.35 23.61 12.05
C LEU A 493 -6.13 23.28 10.58
N LEU A 494 -7.08 23.62 9.71
CA LEU A 494 -6.97 23.35 8.28
C LEU A 494 -5.77 24.11 7.66
N LEU A 495 -5.61 25.38 8.01
CA LEU A 495 -4.47 26.18 7.54
C LEU A 495 -3.14 25.56 8.00
N GLN A 496 -3.01 25.24 9.29
CA GLN A 496 -1.83 24.57 9.82
C GLN A 496 -1.54 23.29 9.04
N ARG A 497 -2.52 22.41 8.90
CA ARG A 497 -2.29 21.13 8.23
C ARG A 497 -1.92 21.30 6.76
N VAL A 498 -2.61 22.17 6.02
CA VAL A 498 -2.28 22.40 4.60
C VAL A 498 -0.86 22.97 4.43
N THR A 499 -0.41 23.85 5.33
CA THR A 499 0.95 24.41 5.25
C THR A 499 2.03 23.41 5.64
N GLU A 500 1.72 22.43 6.51
CA GLU A 500 2.67 21.41 6.96
C GLU A 500 2.75 20.20 6.00
N ILE A 501 1.61 19.72 5.49
CA ILE A 501 1.56 18.47 4.75
C ILE A 501 1.10 18.60 3.29
N GLY A 502 0.74 19.81 2.85
CA GLY A 502 0.22 20.04 1.49
C GLY A 502 1.21 19.71 0.38
N GLY A 503 2.51 19.68 0.70
CA GLY A 503 3.59 19.29 -0.21
C GLY A 503 3.99 17.82 -0.15
N PHE A 504 3.44 17.01 0.76
CA PHE A 504 3.86 15.61 0.95
C PHE A 504 3.62 14.74 -0.29
N ILE A 505 2.49 14.94 -0.94
CA ILE A 505 2.19 14.30 -2.22
C ILE A 505 2.10 15.41 -3.27
N PRO A 506 3.01 15.45 -4.25
CA PRO A 506 3.03 16.51 -5.24
C PRO A 506 1.86 16.41 -6.23
N ALA A 507 1.43 17.55 -6.75
CA ALA A 507 0.54 17.63 -7.90
C ALA A 507 1.38 17.93 -9.16
N VAL A 508 1.77 16.89 -9.88
CA VAL A 508 2.73 16.94 -10.98
C VAL A 508 2.00 17.14 -12.32
N ASP A 509 2.67 17.76 -13.30
CA ASP A 509 2.11 17.94 -14.64
C ASP A 509 1.77 16.59 -15.27
N ARG A 510 0.62 16.51 -15.94
CA ARG A 510 0.13 15.29 -16.60
C ARG A 510 1.10 14.72 -17.63
N ARG A 511 1.88 15.59 -18.29
CA ARG A 511 2.91 15.19 -19.26
C ARG A 511 4.05 14.39 -18.64
N ALA A 512 4.25 14.50 -17.34
CA ALA A 512 5.26 13.73 -16.62
C ALA A 512 4.84 12.27 -16.37
N PHE A 513 3.58 11.90 -16.59
CA PHE A 513 3.13 10.53 -16.37
C PHE A 513 3.43 9.68 -17.61
N ALA A 514 4.45 8.81 -17.51
CA ALA A 514 4.89 7.89 -18.57
C ALA A 514 5.09 8.57 -19.94
N PRO A 515 5.95 9.61 -20.06
CA PRO A 515 6.23 10.25 -21.33
C PRO A 515 6.94 9.27 -22.28
N PRO A 516 6.81 9.45 -23.61
CA PRO A 516 7.56 8.65 -24.57
C PRO A 516 9.06 8.79 -24.33
N ILE A 517 9.76 7.67 -24.24
CA ILE A 517 11.22 7.61 -24.07
C ILE A 517 11.85 7.36 -25.44
N ALA A 518 12.78 8.21 -25.85
CA ALA A 518 13.50 8.06 -27.11
C ALA A 518 14.25 6.72 -27.14
N GLY A 519 14.12 5.96 -28.21
CA GLY A 519 14.69 4.63 -28.35
C GLY A 519 13.72 3.49 -28.06
N PHE A 520 12.63 3.73 -27.30
CA PHE A 520 11.62 2.70 -27.03
C PHE A 520 10.78 2.35 -28.27
N GLU A 521 10.78 3.18 -29.29
CA GLU A 521 10.24 2.87 -30.62
C GLU A 521 10.94 1.71 -31.32
N ASN A 522 12.17 1.35 -30.91
CA ASN A 522 12.91 0.19 -31.42
C ASN A 522 12.46 -1.15 -30.79
N PHE A 523 11.66 -1.10 -29.71
CA PHE A 523 11.14 -2.33 -29.13
C PHE A 523 10.08 -2.96 -30.06
N PRO A 524 10.10 -4.31 -30.21
CA PRO A 524 9.10 -5.01 -31.00
C PRO A 524 7.69 -4.72 -30.52
N ARG A 525 6.77 -4.51 -31.47
CA ARG A 525 5.36 -4.23 -31.16
C ARG A 525 4.64 -5.49 -30.63
N THR A 526 3.49 -5.29 -30.00
CA THR A 526 2.60 -6.36 -29.52
C THR A 526 2.28 -7.37 -30.65
N GLY A 527 2.37 -8.65 -30.35
CA GLY A 527 2.14 -9.76 -31.29
C GLY A 527 3.41 -10.51 -31.72
N THR A 528 4.60 -10.01 -31.38
CA THR A 528 5.87 -10.73 -31.50
C THR A 528 6.09 -11.69 -30.33
N ALA A 529 7.12 -12.55 -30.41
CA ALA A 529 7.52 -13.39 -29.27
C ALA A 529 7.81 -12.53 -28.03
N PRO A 530 7.38 -12.97 -26.83
CA PRO A 530 7.59 -12.21 -25.59
C PRO A 530 9.09 -12.05 -25.30
N TYR A 531 9.45 -10.91 -24.73
CA TYR A 531 10.81 -10.59 -24.31
C TYR A 531 10.79 -9.79 -23.01
N ARG A 532 11.93 -9.73 -22.34
CA ARG A 532 12.15 -8.90 -21.15
C ARG A 532 13.26 -7.89 -21.38
N ILE A 533 13.25 -6.87 -20.53
CA ILE A 533 14.26 -5.82 -20.49
C ILE A 533 14.99 -5.82 -19.16
N VAL A 534 16.08 -5.08 -19.10
CA VAL A 534 16.81 -4.76 -17.87
C VAL A 534 17.41 -3.35 -17.97
N GLY A 535 17.40 -2.60 -16.89
CA GLY A 535 18.23 -1.39 -16.74
C GLY A 535 19.50 -1.75 -15.98
N GLN A 536 20.67 -1.34 -16.49
CA GLN A 536 21.96 -1.53 -15.84
C GLN A 536 22.13 -0.51 -14.72
N GLY A 537 22.62 -0.95 -13.56
CA GLY A 537 22.83 -0.10 -12.40
C GLY A 537 21.53 0.52 -11.90
N SER A 538 21.50 1.85 -11.79
CA SER A 538 20.32 2.62 -11.37
C SER A 538 19.43 3.04 -12.56
N LEU A 539 19.79 2.72 -13.80
CA LEU A 539 18.99 3.10 -14.96
C LEU A 539 17.61 2.48 -14.91
N PHE A 540 16.58 3.32 -15.16
CA PHE A 540 15.19 2.92 -15.29
C PHE A 540 14.76 2.08 -14.08
N ALA A 541 14.49 2.71 -12.95
CA ALA A 541 14.24 2.02 -11.69
C ALA A 541 13.30 0.82 -11.81
N PRO A 542 13.50 -0.25 -11.04
CA PRO A 542 12.66 -1.45 -11.10
C PRO A 542 11.17 -1.12 -11.01
N ASN A 543 10.32 -1.92 -11.66
CA ASN A 543 8.86 -1.83 -11.75
C ASN A 543 8.32 -0.69 -12.63
N ILE A 544 9.05 0.43 -12.86
CA ILE A 544 8.56 1.55 -13.69
C ILE A 544 8.21 1.09 -15.13
N ALA A 545 8.87 0.04 -15.59
CA ALA A 545 8.62 -0.60 -16.88
C ALA A 545 7.13 -0.96 -17.12
N ALA A 546 6.38 -1.23 -16.07
CA ALA A 546 4.94 -1.52 -16.14
C ALA A 546 4.12 -0.39 -16.78
N HIS A 547 4.53 0.88 -16.59
CA HIS A 547 3.86 2.02 -17.22
C HIS A 547 4.00 2.05 -18.74
N TYR A 548 5.00 1.35 -19.26
CA TYR A 548 5.30 1.23 -20.70
C TYR A 548 4.89 -0.14 -21.25
N GLY A 549 4.28 -1.01 -20.44
CA GLY A 549 3.92 -2.36 -20.83
C GLY A 549 5.14 -3.26 -21.09
N LEU A 550 6.29 -2.96 -20.49
CA LEU A 550 7.54 -3.69 -20.63
C LEU A 550 7.80 -4.57 -19.41
N GLU A 551 8.23 -5.81 -19.63
CA GLU A 551 8.56 -6.77 -18.59
C GLU A 551 10.00 -6.59 -18.13
N ASP A 552 10.25 -6.22 -16.87
CA ASP A 552 11.59 -6.10 -16.29
C ASP A 552 11.93 -7.35 -15.46
N VAL A 553 13.15 -7.87 -15.57
CA VAL A 553 13.60 -8.99 -14.73
C VAL A 553 13.87 -8.58 -13.30
N ARG A 554 14.12 -7.30 -13.07
CA ARG A 554 14.29 -6.73 -11.74
C ARG A 554 12.93 -6.50 -11.09
N GLY A 555 12.94 -6.27 -9.77
CA GLY A 555 11.74 -5.91 -9.04
C GLY A 555 12.06 -5.25 -7.71
N TYR A 556 11.08 -4.52 -7.20
CA TYR A 556 11.06 -3.96 -5.86
C TYR A 556 9.74 -4.34 -5.20
N GLN A 557 9.75 -5.43 -4.42
CA GLN A 557 8.55 -5.97 -3.81
C GLN A 557 8.88 -6.85 -2.59
N ALA A 558 8.10 -6.70 -1.49
CA ALA A 558 8.19 -7.55 -0.30
C ALA A 558 7.80 -9.02 -0.60
N MET A 559 6.83 -9.25 -1.49
CA MET A 559 6.38 -10.58 -1.91
C MET A 559 7.29 -11.17 -3.01
N THR A 560 8.60 -11.08 -2.83
CA THR A 560 9.57 -11.72 -3.74
C THR A 560 9.60 -13.22 -3.50
N PHE A 561 9.45 -14.01 -4.58
CA PHE A 561 9.54 -15.47 -4.53
C PHE A 561 10.92 -15.91 -4.01
N SER A 562 10.95 -16.73 -2.96
CA SER A 562 12.19 -17.09 -2.29
C SER A 562 13.21 -17.76 -3.22
N ARG A 563 12.75 -18.66 -4.09
CA ARG A 563 13.61 -19.35 -5.06
C ARG A 563 14.18 -18.42 -6.12
N MET A 564 13.43 -17.38 -6.54
CA MET A 564 13.96 -16.33 -7.42
C MET A 564 15.03 -15.52 -6.68
N ALA A 565 14.77 -15.16 -5.42
CA ALA A 565 15.74 -14.42 -4.61
C ALA A 565 17.05 -15.19 -4.37
N GLU A 566 16.99 -16.51 -4.27
CA GLU A 566 18.21 -17.37 -4.18
C GLU A 566 19.08 -17.24 -5.43
N THR A 567 18.49 -17.00 -6.60
CA THR A 567 19.26 -16.84 -7.85
C THR A 567 19.92 -15.46 -8.00
N PHE A 568 19.58 -14.46 -7.18
CA PHE A 568 20.11 -13.10 -7.31
C PHE A 568 21.63 -13.04 -7.40
N SER A 569 22.33 -13.88 -6.62
CA SER A 569 23.80 -13.95 -6.66
C SER A 569 24.40 -14.37 -8.00
N LEU A 570 23.59 -14.84 -8.95
CA LEU A 570 24.01 -15.26 -10.28
C LEU A 570 23.92 -14.16 -11.33
N TRP A 571 23.14 -13.08 -11.08
CA TRP A 571 22.83 -12.09 -12.09
C TRP A 571 22.58 -10.66 -11.57
N SER A 572 22.47 -10.48 -10.25
CA SER A 572 22.21 -9.17 -9.67
C SER A 572 22.94 -8.98 -8.34
N ILE A 573 23.06 -7.73 -7.93
CA ILE A 573 23.52 -7.36 -6.59
C ILE A 573 22.28 -7.16 -5.73
N PRO A 574 22.05 -7.98 -4.70
CA PRO A 574 20.94 -7.79 -3.77
C PRO A 574 21.08 -6.43 -3.07
N GLN A 575 20.04 -5.61 -3.19
CA GLN A 575 19.89 -4.41 -2.40
C GLN A 575 19.12 -4.77 -1.10
N PRO A 576 18.78 -3.82 -0.24
CA PRO A 576 17.94 -4.12 0.92
C PRO A 576 16.75 -5.01 0.53
N VAL A 577 16.26 -5.79 1.40
CA VAL A 577 15.44 -7.00 1.31
C VAL A 577 14.60 -7.22 0.03
N TRP A 578 14.11 -6.16 -0.63
CA TRP A 578 13.02 -6.24 -1.62
C TRP A 578 13.39 -5.82 -3.04
N SER A 579 14.59 -5.30 -3.25
CA SER A 579 15.04 -4.87 -4.59
C SER A 579 16.32 -5.56 -5.03
N ASN A 580 16.58 -5.52 -6.32
CA ASN A 580 17.80 -6.00 -6.91
C ASN A 580 18.30 -5.07 -8.01
N ARG A 581 19.62 -5.04 -8.24
CA ARG A 581 20.30 -4.20 -9.21
C ARG A 581 21.20 -5.06 -10.10
N VAL A 582 21.18 -4.83 -11.39
CA VAL A 582 22.00 -5.53 -12.37
C VAL A 582 23.13 -4.61 -12.84
N ASP A 583 24.37 -4.93 -12.47
CA ASP A 583 25.55 -4.19 -12.90
C ASP A 583 26.27 -4.89 -14.06
N ASP A 584 26.30 -6.23 -14.04
CA ASP A 584 26.93 -7.06 -15.05
C ASP A 584 25.92 -7.62 -16.06
N LEU A 585 25.93 -7.07 -17.28
CA LEU A 585 25.08 -7.54 -18.38
C LEU A 585 25.58 -8.85 -19.03
N THR A 586 26.79 -9.34 -18.68
CA THR A 586 27.32 -10.59 -19.23
C THR A 586 26.83 -11.83 -18.48
N ALA A 587 26.10 -11.68 -17.39
CA ALA A 587 25.57 -12.78 -16.61
C ALA A 587 24.71 -13.72 -17.48
N PRO A 588 25.05 -15.02 -17.62
CA PRO A 588 24.32 -15.93 -18.51
C PRO A 588 22.85 -16.10 -18.16
N MET A 589 22.50 -15.90 -16.89
CA MET A 589 21.12 -15.98 -16.42
C MET A 589 20.20 -14.92 -17.02
N LEU A 590 20.72 -13.76 -17.47
CA LEU A 590 19.94 -12.78 -18.21
C LEU A 590 19.41 -13.36 -19.53
N SER A 591 20.21 -14.17 -20.22
CA SER A 591 19.78 -14.89 -21.43
C SER A 591 18.70 -15.92 -21.12
N LEU A 592 18.84 -16.71 -20.03
CA LEU A 592 17.82 -17.66 -19.54
C LEU A 592 16.50 -16.94 -19.24
N MET A 593 16.56 -15.77 -18.58
CA MET A 593 15.39 -14.97 -18.25
C MET A 593 14.73 -14.26 -19.43
N ASN A 594 15.16 -14.56 -20.67
CA ASN A 594 14.63 -13.97 -21.90
C ASN A 594 14.86 -12.44 -21.98
N VAL A 595 15.97 -11.94 -21.40
CA VAL A 595 16.34 -10.53 -21.52
C VAL A 595 16.89 -10.25 -22.89
N ARG A 596 16.09 -9.60 -23.72
CA ARG A 596 16.47 -9.23 -25.06
C ARG A 596 17.09 -7.84 -25.15
N PHE A 597 16.62 -6.89 -24.37
CA PHE A 597 17.10 -5.51 -24.41
C PHE A 597 17.61 -5.04 -23.06
N ALA A 598 18.64 -4.21 -23.08
CA ALA A 598 19.15 -3.55 -21.89
C ALA A 598 19.31 -2.05 -22.11
N LEU A 599 18.96 -1.28 -21.08
CA LEU A 599 19.37 0.11 -20.98
C LEU A 599 20.75 0.11 -20.30
N GLY A 600 21.81 0.34 -21.07
CA GLY A 600 23.19 0.35 -20.60
C GLY A 600 23.68 1.76 -20.25
N ILE A 601 24.69 1.84 -19.40
CA ILE A 601 25.28 3.10 -18.96
C ILE A 601 25.94 3.81 -20.14
N THR A 602 25.63 5.09 -20.36
CA THR A 602 26.20 5.91 -21.45
C THR A 602 27.71 5.97 -21.34
N GLY A 603 28.39 5.76 -22.47
CA GLY A 603 29.85 5.82 -22.56
C GLY A 603 30.58 4.55 -22.11
N SER A 604 29.87 3.57 -21.53
CA SER A 604 30.45 2.26 -21.24
C SER A 604 30.69 1.46 -22.57
N ALA A 605 31.68 0.58 -22.53
CA ALA A 605 31.90 -0.37 -23.62
C ALA A 605 30.69 -1.31 -23.74
N VAL A 606 30.36 -1.70 -24.97
CA VAL A 606 29.31 -2.70 -25.23
C VAL A 606 29.81 -4.04 -24.71
N PRO A 607 29.05 -4.68 -23.78
CA PRO A 607 29.48 -5.96 -23.20
C PRO A 607 29.54 -7.08 -24.25
N PRO A 608 30.41 -8.10 -24.08
CA PRO A 608 30.43 -9.27 -24.95
C PRO A 608 29.04 -9.91 -25.09
N GLY A 609 28.67 -10.31 -26.27
CA GLY A 609 27.37 -10.90 -26.61
C GLY A 609 26.23 -9.89 -26.78
N TRP A 610 26.47 -8.61 -26.54
CA TRP A 610 25.49 -7.54 -26.77
C TRP A 610 25.80 -6.73 -28.03
N ARG A 611 24.77 -6.14 -28.63
CA ARG A 611 24.88 -5.26 -29.81
C ARG A 611 24.29 -3.90 -29.46
N LEU A 612 24.99 -2.83 -29.78
CA LEU A 612 24.49 -1.46 -29.67
C LEU A 612 23.40 -1.21 -30.72
N ILE A 613 22.20 -0.85 -30.27
CA ILE A 613 21.11 -0.37 -31.13
C ILE A 613 21.23 1.14 -31.36
N GLY A 614 21.43 1.91 -30.25
CA GLY A 614 21.57 3.36 -30.35
C GLY A 614 22.00 3.99 -29.01
N ARG A 615 22.42 5.26 -29.08
CA ARG A 615 22.74 6.09 -27.93
C ARG A 615 21.73 7.19 -27.81
N TYR A 616 21.19 7.35 -26.59
CA TYR A 616 20.12 8.28 -26.24
C TYR A 616 20.53 9.14 -25.05
N PRO A 617 19.86 10.26 -24.79
CA PRO A 617 20.11 11.05 -23.58
C PRO A 617 19.99 10.19 -22.32
N GLY A 618 21.09 10.10 -21.55
CA GLY A 618 21.16 9.36 -20.29
C GLY A 618 21.40 7.85 -20.39
N TYR A 619 21.31 7.22 -21.59
CA TYR A 619 21.52 5.78 -21.71
C TYR A 619 21.91 5.34 -23.13
N GLN A 620 22.38 4.12 -23.26
CA GLN A 620 22.53 3.41 -24.52
C GLN A 620 21.61 2.18 -24.55
N LEU A 621 20.96 1.93 -25.70
CA LEU A 621 20.09 0.77 -25.87
C LEU A 621 20.91 -0.38 -26.49
N LEU A 622 20.88 -1.52 -25.82
CA LEU A 622 21.63 -2.72 -26.20
C LEU A 622 20.65 -3.87 -26.49
N GLU A 623 21.02 -4.75 -27.45
CA GLU A 623 20.30 -5.99 -27.74
C GLU A 623 21.20 -7.19 -27.41
N ASN A 624 20.65 -8.19 -26.70
CA ASN A 624 21.33 -9.43 -26.34
C ASN A 624 21.30 -10.42 -27.50
N GLY A 625 22.47 -10.74 -28.06
CA GLY A 625 22.62 -11.74 -29.11
C GLY A 625 22.46 -13.20 -28.64
N ASN A 626 22.56 -13.44 -27.33
CA ASN A 626 22.49 -14.78 -26.72
C ASN A 626 21.15 -15.05 -26.02
N VAL A 627 20.13 -14.20 -26.28
CA VAL A 627 18.83 -14.32 -25.61
C VAL A 627 18.18 -15.67 -25.91
N LEU A 628 17.75 -16.39 -24.89
CA LEU A 628 16.90 -17.58 -25.04
C LEU A 628 15.44 -17.19 -25.20
N PRO A 629 14.65 -17.96 -25.97
CA PRO A 629 13.21 -17.77 -26.00
C PRO A 629 12.56 -17.95 -24.60
N ARG A 630 11.37 -17.40 -24.40
CA ARG A 630 10.62 -17.54 -23.14
C ARG A 630 10.42 -19.01 -22.75
N ALA A 631 10.28 -19.91 -23.73
CA ALA A 631 10.28 -21.35 -23.56
C ALA A 631 11.24 -21.97 -24.57
N PHE A 632 11.99 -22.98 -24.15
CA PHE A 632 13.00 -23.64 -24.99
C PHE A 632 13.26 -25.08 -24.54
N VAL A 633 13.89 -25.87 -25.41
CA VAL A 633 14.32 -27.25 -25.16
C VAL A 633 15.84 -27.21 -24.92
N PRO A 634 16.34 -27.38 -23.69
CA PRO A 634 17.78 -27.45 -23.42
C PRO A 634 18.39 -28.72 -24.04
N ARG A 635 19.68 -28.70 -24.41
CA ARG A 635 20.35 -29.86 -25.02
C ARG A 635 20.60 -31.02 -24.04
N ALA A 636 20.83 -30.68 -22.78
CA ALA A 636 21.03 -31.66 -21.70
C ALA A 636 20.25 -31.25 -20.45
N VAL A 637 19.91 -32.21 -19.61
CA VAL A 637 19.21 -32.00 -18.35
C VAL A 637 19.89 -32.74 -17.20
N HIS A 638 19.97 -32.07 -16.05
CA HIS A 638 20.43 -32.61 -14.79
C HIS A 638 19.19 -32.85 -13.91
N LEU A 639 18.80 -34.11 -13.76
CA LEU A 639 17.59 -34.50 -13.03
C LEU A 639 17.93 -34.80 -11.55
N GLY A 640 17.20 -34.14 -10.63
CA GLY A 640 17.33 -34.42 -9.20
C GLY A 640 18.69 -34.07 -8.59
N ALA A 641 19.44 -33.15 -9.20
CA ALA A 641 20.74 -32.71 -8.69
C ALA A 641 20.66 -32.21 -7.24
N SER A 642 21.63 -32.56 -6.42
CA SER A 642 21.68 -32.21 -5.00
C SER A 642 21.99 -30.72 -4.77
N ASP A 643 22.79 -30.12 -5.64
CA ASP A 643 23.14 -28.70 -5.59
C ASP A 643 22.92 -28.01 -6.95
N VAL A 644 21.67 -27.64 -7.19
CA VAL A 644 21.25 -26.91 -8.40
C VAL A 644 21.98 -25.57 -8.51
N MET A 645 22.17 -24.85 -7.40
CA MET A 645 22.78 -23.54 -7.40
C MET A 645 24.27 -23.58 -7.77
N ALA A 646 25.00 -24.60 -7.36
CA ALA A 646 26.41 -24.78 -7.76
C ALA A 646 26.50 -25.05 -9.26
N GLY A 647 25.64 -25.93 -9.81
CA GLY A 647 25.54 -26.18 -11.23
C GLY A 647 25.26 -24.92 -12.05
N MET A 648 24.22 -24.19 -11.68
CA MET A 648 23.84 -22.93 -12.34
C MET A 648 24.96 -21.87 -12.29
N ARG A 649 25.72 -21.80 -11.19
CA ARG A 649 26.87 -20.88 -11.06
C ARG A 649 28.01 -21.21 -12.02
N ALA A 650 28.21 -22.47 -12.31
CA ALA A 650 29.22 -22.94 -13.27
C ALA A 650 28.75 -22.83 -14.73
N CYS A 651 27.45 -22.79 -14.98
CA CYS A 651 26.84 -22.77 -16.29
C CYS A 651 27.17 -21.47 -17.07
N ARG A 652 27.53 -21.62 -18.34
CA ARG A 652 27.77 -20.51 -19.26
C ARG A 652 26.75 -20.44 -20.38
N ASP A 653 26.00 -21.51 -20.61
CA ASP A 653 24.97 -21.62 -21.65
C ASP A 653 23.76 -22.43 -21.15
N PHE A 654 22.74 -21.74 -20.66
CA PHE A 654 21.50 -22.38 -20.23
C PHE A 654 20.66 -22.96 -21.39
N GLY A 655 20.96 -22.64 -22.63
CA GLY A 655 20.43 -23.36 -23.80
C GLY A 655 21.06 -24.73 -23.98
N GLY A 656 22.27 -24.92 -23.43
CA GLY A 656 22.99 -26.20 -23.39
C GLY A 656 22.55 -27.11 -22.27
N GLU A 657 22.30 -26.55 -21.09
CA GLU A 657 22.08 -27.30 -19.85
C GLU A 657 20.92 -26.69 -19.04
N ALA A 658 20.13 -27.56 -18.40
CA ALA A 658 19.11 -27.14 -17.41
C ALA A 658 19.02 -28.12 -16.25
N TRP A 659 18.63 -27.63 -15.09
CA TRP A 659 18.49 -28.39 -13.83
C TRP A 659 17.03 -28.52 -13.48
N ILE A 660 16.52 -29.78 -13.52
CA ILE A 660 15.12 -30.09 -13.23
C ILE A 660 15.01 -30.78 -11.88
N GLU A 661 14.29 -30.18 -10.94
CA GLU A 661 14.08 -30.75 -9.60
C GLU A 661 12.98 -31.83 -9.67
N THR A 662 13.40 -33.08 -9.78
CA THR A 662 12.51 -34.25 -9.76
C THR A 662 12.80 -35.12 -8.52
N LYS A 663 11.85 -36.00 -8.19
CA LYS A 663 12.12 -37.05 -7.19
C LYS A 663 12.82 -38.23 -7.87
N GLY A 664 13.95 -38.66 -7.34
CA GLY A 664 14.73 -39.80 -7.84
C GLY A 664 16.22 -39.59 -7.65
N ALA A 665 17.03 -40.56 -8.08
CA ALA A 665 18.47 -40.43 -8.10
C ALA A 665 18.91 -39.38 -9.11
N PRO A 666 19.94 -38.55 -8.84
CA PRO A 666 20.52 -37.64 -9.79
C PRO A 666 20.93 -38.35 -11.08
N MET A 667 20.61 -37.76 -12.23
CA MET A 667 20.95 -38.30 -13.53
C MET A 667 21.20 -37.15 -14.52
N ASP A 668 22.33 -37.23 -15.21
CA ASP A 668 22.66 -36.36 -16.31
C ASP A 668 22.34 -37.08 -17.63
N ALA A 669 21.56 -36.47 -18.47
CA ALA A 669 21.09 -37.08 -19.69
C ALA A 669 21.02 -36.07 -20.85
N ALA A 670 21.22 -36.55 -22.07
CA ALA A 670 20.83 -35.79 -23.25
C ALA A 670 19.31 -35.60 -23.21
N ASN A 671 18.87 -34.38 -23.47
CA ASN A 671 17.45 -34.10 -23.55
C ASN A 671 16.88 -34.53 -24.91
N GLY A 672 15.55 -34.61 -24.99
CA GLY A 672 14.84 -34.74 -26.27
C GLY A 672 15.09 -33.52 -27.15
N ALA A 673 14.94 -33.70 -28.46
CA ALA A 673 15.11 -32.64 -29.45
C ALA A 673 13.77 -32.06 -29.89
N GLY A 674 13.69 -30.75 -30.01
CA GLY A 674 12.48 -30.07 -30.48
C GLY A 674 12.66 -28.55 -30.53
N GLU A 675 11.61 -27.89 -30.97
CA GLU A 675 11.51 -26.44 -31.02
C GLU A 675 10.21 -25.99 -30.36
N VAL A 676 10.25 -24.81 -29.72
CA VAL A 676 9.09 -24.24 -29.02
C VAL A 676 8.93 -22.79 -29.42
N SER A 677 7.76 -22.44 -29.90
CA SER A 677 7.35 -21.03 -30.06
C SER A 677 6.36 -20.64 -28.95
N VAL A 678 6.41 -19.37 -28.56
CA VAL A 678 5.58 -18.86 -27.46
C VAL A 678 4.82 -17.62 -27.90
N ARG A 679 3.54 -17.61 -27.58
CA ARG A 679 2.67 -16.44 -27.71
C ARG A 679 2.07 -16.10 -26.34
N ALA A 680 2.31 -14.89 -25.87
CA ALA A 680 1.70 -14.37 -24.64
C ALA A 680 0.28 -13.85 -24.94
N LEU A 681 -0.68 -14.25 -24.12
CA LEU A 681 -2.07 -13.79 -24.14
C LEU A 681 -2.44 -13.28 -22.75
N GLY A 682 -1.96 -12.07 -22.44
CA GLY A 682 -2.01 -11.55 -21.08
C GLY A 682 -1.17 -12.41 -20.14
N SER A 683 -1.72 -12.87 -19.03
CA SER A 683 -1.05 -13.76 -18.07
C SER A 683 -1.03 -15.24 -18.47
N ARG A 684 -1.57 -15.59 -19.64
CA ARG A 684 -1.51 -16.94 -20.20
C ARG A 684 -0.44 -17.03 -21.28
N LEU A 685 0.24 -18.17 -21.33
CA LEU A 685 1.20 -18.48 -22.40
C LEU A 685 0.68 -19.64 -23.22
N MET A 686 0.65 -19.46 -24.55
CA MET A 686 0.38 -20.51 -25.52
C MET A 686 1.72 -20.92 -26.14
N LEU A 687 2.09 -22.18 -25.94
CA LEU A 687 3.30 -22.76 -26.51
C LEU A 687 2.88 -23.70 -27.63
N HIS A 688 3.55 -23.58 -28.76
CA HIS A 688 3.51 -24.58 -29.81
C HIS A 688 4.86 -25.30 -29.83
N ALA A 689 4.84 -26.57 -29.41
CA ALA A 689 6.01 -27.41 -29.26
C ALA A 689 6.07 -28.49 -30.34
N SER A 690 7.09 -28.47 -31.18
CA SER A 690 7.40 -29.48 -32.19
C SER A 690 8.54 -30.35 -31.66
N MET A 691 8.19 -31.46 -31.03
CA MET A 691 9.15 -32.36 -30.36
C MET A 691 9.50 -33.54 -31.25
N ARG A 692 10.73 -33.60 -31.76
CA ARG A 692 11.23 -34.74 -32.52
C ARG A 692 11.39 -36.01 -31.67
N SER A 693 11.71 -35.82 -30.39
CA SER A 693 11.73 -36.86 -29.37
C SER A 693 11.23 -36.30 -28.06
N ALA A 694 10.64 -37.17 -27.20
CA ALA A 694 10.16 -36.74 -25.90
C ALA A 694 11.26 -36.12 -25.05
N GLY A 695 10.96 -35.01 -24.36
CA GLY A 695 11.98 -34.29 -23.61
C GLY A 695 11.41 -33.17 -22.73
N TRP A 696 12.32 -32.50 -22.07
CA TRP A 696 12.00 -31.39 -21.15
C TRP A 696 11.96 -30.06 -21.89
N ILE A 697 10.98 -29.27 -21.57
CA ILE A 697 10.86 -27.85 -21.95
C ILE A 697 11.03 -27.02 -20.69
N VAL A 698 11.86 -25.99 -20.73
CA VAL A 698 12.02 -24.95 -19.71
C VAL A 698 11.25 -23.70 -20.14
N VAL A 699 10.48 -23.12 -19.20
CA VAL A 699 9.78 -21.85 -19.41
C VAL A 699 10.24 -20.87 -18.35
N SER A 700 10.83 -19.74 -18.77
CA SER A 700 11.39 -18.73 -17.88
C SER A 700 10.31 -17.82 -17.25
N GLU A 701 9.28 -18.43 -16.66
CA GLU A 701 8.31 -17.81 -15.77
C GLU A 701 8.56 -18.27 -14.35
N THR A 702 8.48 -17.35 -13.39
CA THR A 702 8.71 -17.66 -11.97
C THR A 702 7.71 -18.69 -11.48
N ALA A 703 8.21 -19.82 -10.95
CA ALA A 703 7.45 -21.02 -10.67
C ALA A 703 6.64 -20.96 -9.36
N TRP A 704 5.87 -19.91 -9.15
CA TRP A 704 4.92 -19.82 -8.04
C TRP A 704 3.92 -20.97 -8.05
N LYS A 705 3.53 -21.44 -6.88
CA LYS A 705 2.47 -22.42 -6.74
C LYS A 705 1.16 -21.88 -7.31
N GLY A 706 0.61 -22.58 -8.29
CA GLY A 706 -0.64 -22.18 -8.96
C GLY A 706 -0.57 -22.18 -10.46
N TRP A 707 0.59 -22.32 -11.05
CA TRP A 707 0.73 -22.56 -12.47
C TRP A 707 0.13 -23.92 -12.86
N ARG A 708 -0.51 -23.95 -14.03
CA ARG A 708 -1.11 -25.13 -14.65
C ARG A 708 -0.69 -25.18 -16.11
N ALA A 709 -0.38 -26.39 -16.59
CA ALA A 709 -0.11 -26.64 -17.99
C ALA A 709 -1.04 -27.74 -18.51
N VAL A 710 -1.58 -27.56 -19.71
CA VAL A 710 -2.44 -28.55 -20.37
C VAL A 710 -2.06 -28.69 -21.83
N ILE A 711 -2.06 -29.94 -22.34
CA ILE A 711 -2.08 -30.28 -23.77
C ILE A 711 -3.50 -30.66 -24.13
N GLY A 712 -4.19 -29.83 -24.91
CA GLY A 712 -5.59 -29.98 -25.16
C GLY A 712 -6.40 -29.92 -23.86
N ARG A 713 -6.81 -31.08 -23.30
CA ARG A 713 -7.52 -31.21 -22.02
C ARG A 713 -6.71 -31.96 -20.95
N THR A 714 -5.53 -32.51 -21.33
CA THR A 714 -4.73 -33.33 -20.43
C THR A 714 -3.76 -32.48 -19.65
N PRO A 715 -3.80 -32.48 -18.30
CA PRO A 715 -2.87 -31.72 -17.48
C PRO A 715 -1.47 -32.33 -17.55
N ILE A 716 -0.46 -31.45 -17.66
CA ILE A 716 0.96 -31.79 -17.58
C ILE A 716 1.48 -31.39 -16.20
N LYS A 717 2.30 -32.25 -15.64
CA LYS A 717 2.99 -31.97 -14.37
C LYS A 717 4.09 -30.94 -14.58
N LEU A 718 4.06 -29.87 -13.79
CA LEU A 718 5.10 -28.88 -13.72
C LEU A 718 6.11 -29.21 -12.62
N HIS A 719 7.36 -28.93 -12.89
CA HIS A 719 8.51 -29.09 -12.00
C HIS A 719 9.27 -27.76 -11.89
N PHE A 720 10.10 -27.61 -10.89
CA PHE A 720 11.04 -26.52 -10.85
C PHE A 720 12.19 -26.80 -11.83
N ALA A 721 12.47 -25.80 -12.67
CA ALA A 721 13.64 -25.77 -13.55
C ALA A 721 14.54 -24.60 -13.13
N ASP A 722 15.86 -24.82 -13.20
CA ASP A 722 16.86 -23.79 -12.94
C ASP A 722 16.51 -22.96 -11.68
N ARG A 723 16.19 -23.69 -10.62
CA ARG A 723 15.80 -23.22 -9.28
C ARG A 723 14.47 -22.47 -9.22
N ALA A 724 14.21 -21.49 -10.11
CA ALA A 724 13.12 -20.53 -9.99
C ALA A 724 12.03 -20.64 -11.07
N PHE A 725 12.24 -21.42 -12.11
CA PHE A 725 11.43 -21.44 -13.32
C PHE A 725 10.61 -22.72 -13.46
N LEU A 726 9.80 -22.79 -14.53
CA LEU A 726 8.93 -23.91 -14.82
C LEU A 726 9.63 -24.91 -15.77
N GLY A 727 9.55 -26.18 -15.44
CA GLY A 727 9.97 -27.29 -16.30
C GLY A 727 8.81 -28.27 -16.54
N MET A 728 8.69 -28.80 -17.74
CA MET A 728 7.70 -29.82 -18.07
C MET A 728 8.25 -30.83 -19.05
N TYR A 729 7.85 -32.10 -18.89
CA TYR A 729 8.19 -33.17 -19.82
C TYR A 729 7.08 -33.33 -20.86
N VAL A 730 7.46 -33.25 -22.13
CA VAL A 730 6.54 -33.26 -23.27
C VAL A 730 6.85 -34.45 -24.19
N PRO A 731 5.85 -35.23 -24.61
CA PRO A 731 6.05 -36.36 -25.54
C PRO A 731 6.55 -35.88 -26.92
N ALA A 732 7.01 -36.83 -27.75
CA ALA A 732 7.30 -36.55 -29.16
C ALA A 732 6.00 -36.17 -29.92
N GLY A 733 6.11 -35.31 -30.92
CA GLY A 733 4.99 -34.85 -31.75
C GLY A 733 4.77 -33.34 -31.67
N GLU A 734 3.70 -32.89 -32.31
CA GLU A 734 3.21 -31.51 -32.28
C GLU A 734 2.23 -31.33 -31.12
N HIS A 735 2.49 -30.32 -30.30
CA HIS A 735 1.70 -30.06 -29.09
C HIS A 735 1.39 -28.59 -28.91
N ASP A 736 0.12 -28.25 -28.78
CA ASP A 736 -0.32 -26.94 -28.27
C ASP A 736 -0.50 -27.02 -26.76
N ILE A 737 0.29 -26.24 -26.03
CA ILE A 737 0.33 -26.25 -24.57
C ILE A 737 -0.15 -24.91 -24.05
N GLU A 738 -1.18 -24.91 -23.23
CA GLU A 738 -1.63 -23.71 -22.50
C GLU A 738 -1.05 -23.72 -21.08
N LEU A 739 -0.31 -22.65 -20.73
CA LEU A 739 0.07 -22.36 -19.36
C LEU A 739 -0.77 -21.21 -18.81
N SER A 740 -1.34 -21.41 -17.63
CA SER A 740 -2.13 -20.39 -16.94
C SER A 740 -1.86 -20.39 -15.44
N TYR A 741 -1.85 -19.18 -14.85
CA TYR A 741 -1.68 -19.03 -13.41
C TYR A 741 -3.05 -18.93 -12.73
N LEU A 742 -3.44 -19.97 -12.02
CA LEU A 742 -4.70 -20.03 -11.26
C LEU A 742 -4.54 -20.93 -10.03
N PRO A 743 -4.07 -20.38 -8.89
CA PRO A 743 -3.94 -21.13 -7.64
C PRO A 743 -5.28 -21.73 -7.17
N LYS A 744 -5.26 -22.93 -6.61
CA LYS A 744 -6.45 -23.54 -6.00
C LYS A 744 -7.04 -22.66 -4.89
N ALA A 745 -6.20 -21.93 -4.18
CA ALA A 745 -6.62 -21.00 -3.14
C ALA A 745 -7.58 -19.91 -3.66
N VAL A 746 -7.39 -19.42 -4.89
CA VAL A 746 -8.31 -18.48 -5.56
C VAL A 746 -9.67 -19.12 -5.76
N THR A 747 -9.69 -20.32 -6.33
CA THR A 747 -10.95 -21.03 -6.62
C THR A 747 -11.72 -21.37 -5.34
N ASN A 748 -11.02 -21.91 -4.33
CA ASN A 748 -11.62 -22.25 -3.05
C ASN A 748 -12.16 -21.01 -2.33
N GLY A 749 -11.38 -19.92 -2.35
CA GLY A 749 -11.79 -18.64 -1.78
C GLY A 749 -13.02 -18.06 -2.49
N ALA A 750 -13.05 -18.10 -3.81
CA ALA A 750 -14.20 -17.63 -4.59
C ALA A 750 -15.47 -18.45 -4.29
N ILE A 751 -15.36 -19.77 -4.16
CA ILE A 751 -16.48 -20.63 -3.75
C ILE A 751 -16.99 -20.24 -2.36
N ALA A 752 -16.10 -20.11 -1.37
CA ALA A 752 -16.46 -19.72 -0.01
C ALA A 752 -17.16 -18.36 0.03
N SER A 753 -16.59 -17.36 -0.65
CA SER A 753 -17.16 -16.00 -0.68
C SER A 753 -18.51 -15.96 -1.38
N THR A 754 -18.66 -16.65 -2.52
CA THR A 754 -19.91 -16.68 -3.28
C THR A 754 -21.00 -17.41 -2.52
N ALA A 755 -20.69 -18.57 -1.92
CA ALA A 755 -21.62 -19.33 -1.09
C ALA A 755 -22.12 -18.48 0.11
N THR A 756 -21.22 -17.81 0.78
CA THR A 756 -21.56 -16.92 1.92
C THR A 756 -22.45 -15.76 1.46
N ALA A 757 -22.12 -15.10 0.37
CA ALA A 757 -22.93 -14.02 -0.20
C ALA A 757 -24.35 -14.52 -0.57
N ALA A 758 -24.46 -15.69 -1.18
CA ALA A 758 -25.74 -16.31 -1.54
C ALA A 758 -26.58 -16.64 -0.29
N MET A 759 -25.97 -17.24 0.75
CA MET A 759 -26.65 -17.53 2.02
C MET A 759 -27.18 -16.26 2.68
N LEU A 760 -26.38 -15.20 2.73
CA LEU A 760 -26.81 -13.91 3.29
C LEU A 760 -27.95 -13.28 2.48
N ALA A 761 -27.89 -13.34 1.16
CA ALA A 761 -28.95 -12.83 0.29
C ALA A 761 -30.27 -13.60 0.52
N ILE A 762 -30.23 -14.93 0.60
CA ILE A 762 -31.41 -15.79 0.89
C ILE A 762 -31.99 -15.41 2.27
N ALA A 763 -31.16 -15.30 3.31
CA ALA A 763 -31.62 -14.94 4.65
C ALA A 763 -32.30 -13.57 4.69
N LEU A 764 -31.75 -12.58 3.95
CA LEU A 764 -32.36 -11.25 3.82
C LEU A 764 -33.71 -11.29 3.10
N LEU A 765 -33.83 -12.06 2.02
CA LEU A 765 -35.07 -12.23 1.26
C LEU A 765 -36.15 -12.90 2.12
N GLN A 766 -35.81 -13.97 2.86
CA GLN A 766 -36.73 -14.66 3.77
C GLN A 766 -37.23 -13.72 4.89
N THR A 767 -36.33 -12.93 5.47
CA THR A 767 -36.70 -11.96 6.52
C THR A 767 -37.65 -10.88 5.97
N ARG A 768 -37.40 -10.39 4.74
CA ARG A 768 -38.31 -9.43 4.06
C ARG A 768 -39.69 -10.04 3.79
N ARG A 769 -39.75 -11.30 3.33
CA ARG A 769 -41.01 -12.03 3.07
C ARG A 769 -41.80 -12.21 4.36
N LYS A 770 -41.18 -12.64 5.47
CA LYS A 770 -41.83 -12.78 6.78
C LYS A 770 -42.39 -11.45 7.28
N ARG A 771 -41.65 -10.35 7.16
CA ARG A 771 -42.13 -8.99 7.54
C ARG A 771 -43.33 -8.55 6.69
N ARG A 772 -43.32 -8.78 5.38
CA ARG A 772 -44.45 -8.46 4.49
C ARG A 772 -45.67 -9.31 4.81
N ALA A 773 -45.50 -10.63 5.06
CA ALA A 773 -46.59 -11.50 5.46
C ALA A 773 -47.20 -11.11 6.82
N HIS A 774 -46.39 -10.60 7.75
CA HIS A 774 -46.88 -10.11 9.04
C HIS A 774 -47.63 -8.77 8.94
N ALA A 775 -47.16 -7.90 8.01
CA ALA A 775 -47.81 -6.61 7.76
C ALA A 775 -49.15 -6.73 6.97
N LEU A 776 -49.37 -7.89 6.32
CA LEU A 776 -50.60 -8.21 5.56
C LEU A 776 -51.61 -9.04 6.34
N ARG A 777 -51.34 -9.42 7.60
CA ARG A 777 -52.36 -10.04 8.47
C ARG A 777 -53.34 -8.98 8.93
N PRO A 778 -54.65 -9.10 8.65
CA PRO A 778 -55.64 -8.19 9.24
C PRO A 778 -55.52 -8.22 10.74
N THR A 779 -55.53 -7.08 11.37
CA THR A 779 -55.81 -6.95 12.81
C THR A 779 -57.23 -7.41 13.02
N GLU A 780 -57.42 -8.68 13.36
CA GLU A 780 -58.67 -9.11 13.98
C GLU A 780 -58.79 -8.39 15.30
N GLN A 781 -59.68 -7.35 15.33
CA GLN A 781 -60.24 -6.80 16.55
C GLN A 781 -61.54 -7.49 16.87
#